data_025b07184c31bc8e54f9368aa7fec12c
#
_entry.id   025b07184c31bc8e54f9368aa7fec12c
#
_cell.length_a   1.000
_cell.length_b   1.000
_cell.length_c   1.000
_cell.angle_alpha   90.00
_cell.angle_beta   90.00
_cell.angle_gamma   90.00
#
_symmetry.space_group_name_H-M   'P 1'
#
loop_
_entity.id
_entity.type
_entity.pdbx_description
1 polymer ?
#
loop_
_entity_poly.entity_id
_entity_poly.type
_entity_poly.pdbx_seq_one_letter_code
_entity_poly.pdbx_strand_id
1 'polypeptide(L)'
;KMKTVKNMKQSRFILFVLSFLMMSIGNVYAQNIIVTGTVLDSTGEPVIGANVKVAGNSSVGTITDFEGNFSLSLPADTKKLEISYIGMLSQETVIKPGTPVKVILKEDTEELDEVVVIGYGTVKKRDLTGSMTSIKQADIVAVPTTNALESLQGKVAGLDMTKSSGQTGSGLSFSIRGNRSLNASNAPLIIVDGVPYGTDIDINPNVIESMEILKDASSTAIYGSRGANGVILITTKKGAVGKTKVSYNGYYSSNSVAAYPDRMNLSEWADFKREAYRTDGQWASPEDDAKIFGSAYDAIKANQNVDWVDVLMQTGSQMSHSINISNGTEKTTFNLAFEYMSEDGLVKLDNMDRYNATLSLSHKLTDNLKLNANVVYTYLDQNIRRDPFNRSIYYAPYGDVYNEDGSINVLPFNDGQTISPIAEEVPGAYKNNRLTSHLVGNVGATWNIIKDLTLTSTFGFDKKDVRTGHFADTYTLDGAGNYSLADVINHSDVNWSWENTLAYSFTLGKHNLSLMAGNALYKNVAEEYKGAGHNLISSTMLFYNLGGLQDSQQISSNYVQTTMASFFGRINYKFNEKYLMTVTLRQDGSSVLAKDHQWGFFPSVALAWRMNEENFLKNIEQLSNLKLRLSYGISGNSAVSAYQTQGGLGKTMYAYLINNTENGAYGYYPALTPNYNLGWEKTATANIGIDFGFFNNRISGSLDIYQQKTSDLLMQKKVPSSTGYSLAWDNVGKTENKGVELVINTQNFNQKDFSWNTDYTFTLNREKITELADGTDRDISNGWFVGHSIKTHYGLEKIGIWQLDEAEEAAKYGEKPGRIKIKDQNKDGSIDNDNDRVILGSETPDFVMGLNNTFKYKNFDLRVFMYWRQGQMLHSEANGYGSYRIQGDPGIKVNYWTPENPTNEFPRPEKSYSDSSKLDALGYVDGSYLKIKEITLGYQLPKSWIEKIHASNIRIYCSLKNFFTFSHLDDYDPERGGSLSYPMTKQAVFGINVDF
;
A
#
# COMPACT_ATOMS: atom_id res chain seq x y z
N LYS A 1 -24.66 -35.98 -14.02
CA LYS A 1 -23.98 -36.82 -13.00
C LYS A 1 -22.77 -36.14 -12.34
N MET A 2 -22.17 -35.07 -12.90
CA MET A 2 -21.02 -34.38 -12.28
C MET A 2 -21.38 -33.31 -11.22
N LYS A 3 -22.59 -32.75 -11.24
CA LYS A 3 -23.07 -31.81 -10.21
C LYS A 3 -23.36 -32.47 -8.84
N THR A 4 -23.73 -33.75 -8.81
CA THR A 4 -24.13 -34.46 -7.58
C THR A 4 -22.95 -34.91 -6.72
N VAL A 5 -21.76 -35.06 -7.28
CA VAL A 5 -20.57 -35.53 -6.55
C VAL A 5 -19.88 -34.40 -5.83
N LYS A 6 -20.00 -33.16 -6.33
CA LYS A 6 -19.40 -31.96 -5.71
C LYS A 6 -20.12 -31.57 -4.41
N ASN A 7 -21.45 -31.72 -4.37
CA ASN A 7 -22.25 -31.41 -3.19
C ASN A 7 -22.09 -32.43 -2.04
N MET A 8 -21.74 -33.67 -2.33
CA MET A 8 -21.51 -34.69 -1.30
C MET A 8 -20.19 -34.53 -0.53
N LYS A 9 -19.16 -33.93 -1.12
CA LYS A 9 -17.88 -33.67 -0.42
C LYS A 9 -17.95 -32.48 0.51
N GLN A 10 -18.69 -31.42 0.15
CA GLN A 10 -18.91 -30.24 1.00
C GLN A 10 -19.81 -30.56 2.21
N SER A 11 -20.86 -31.38 2.02
CA SER A 11 -21.76 -31.79 3.09
C SER A 11 -21.08 -32.65 4.17
N ARG A 12 -20.09 -33.47 3.82
CA ARG A 12 -19.35 -34.30 4.76
C ARG A 12 -18.33 -33.50 5.60
N PHE A 13 -17.80 -32.42 5.07
CA PHE A 13 -16.88 -31.54 5.80
C PHE A 13 -17.65 -30.71 6.87
N ILE A 14 -18.83 -30.24 6.54
CA ILE A 14 -19.70 -29.49 7.47
C ILE A 14 -20.20 -30.39 8.62
N LEU A 15 -20.51 -31.64 8.34
CA LEU A 15 -20.92 -32.59 9.38
C LEU A 15 -19.79 -32.99 10.34
N PHE A 16 -18.54 -33.02 9.86
CA PHE A 16 -17.36 -33.35 10.69
C PHE A 16 -17.04 -32.19 11.67
N VAL A 17 -17.23 -30.95 11.26
CA VAL A 17 -17.04 -29.75 12.11
C VAL A 17 -18.15 -29.64 13.18
N LEU A 18 -19.39 -30.01 12.86
CA LEU A 18 -20.51 -29.97 13.81
C LEU A 18 -20.46 -31.08 14.88
N SER A 19 -19.87 -32.25 14.59
CA SER A 19 -19.73 -33.34 15.57
C SER A 19 -18.67 -33.10 16.65
N PHE A 20 -17.70 -32.20 16.39
CA PHE A 20 -16.65 -31.86 17.36
C PHE A 20 -17.11 -30.85 18.44
N LEU A 21 -18.24 -30.17 18.21
CA LEU A 21 -18.77 -29.11 19.09
C LEU A 21 -19.68 -29.64 20.24
N MET A 22 -19.99 -30.94 20.28
CA MET A 22 -20.99 -31.48 21.25
C MET A 22 -20.44 -32.25 22.45
N MET A 23 -19.14 -32.22 22.72
CA MET A 23 -18.57 -32.98 23.86
C MET A 23 -17.87 -32.09 24.88
N SER A 24 -18.61 -31.42 25.78
CA SER A 24 -18.11 -31.13 27.14
C SER A 24 -19.15 -30.36 27.98
N ILE A 25 -19.89 -31.04 28.83
CA ILE A 25 -20.56 -30.43 29.98
C ILE A 25 -20.44 -31.41 31.16
N GLY A 26 -19.78 -30.96 32.21
CA GLY A 26 -19.80 -31.61 33.54
C GLY A 26 -19.70 -30.56 34.64
N ASN A 27 -20.65 -30.55 35.56
CA ASN A 27 -20.78 -29.57 36.62
C ASN A 27 -20.34 -30.09 37.99
N VAL A 28 -19.70 -29.23 38.78
CA VAL A 28 -19.47 -29.40 40.24
C VAL A 28 -19.87 -28.11 40.94
N TYR A 29 -20.66 -28.22 42.04
CA TYR A 29 -21.16 -27.10 42.84
C TYR A 29 -20.31 -26.84 44.10
N ALA A 30 -19.94 -25.57 44.34
CA ALA A 30 -19.47 -25.05 45.61
C ALA A 30 -20.35 -23.89 46.06
N GLN A 31 -20.56 -23.69 47.35
CA GLN A 31 -21.38 -22.60 47.90
C GLN A 31 -20.65 -21.25 47.71
N ASN A 32 -21.27 -20.38 46.92
CA ASN A 32 -20.78 -19.05 46.59
C ASN A 32 -21.69 -17.95 47.17
N ILE A 33 -21.11 -16.81 47.56
CA ILE A 33 -21.84 -15.59 47.90
C ILE A 33 -22.03 -14.75 46.64
N ILE A 34 -23.15 -14.09 46.47
CA ILE A 34 -23.40 -13.14 45.39
C ILE A 34 -23.07 -11.73 45.88
N VAL A 35 -22.14 -11.07 45.19
CA VAL A 35 -21.77 -9.66 45.41
C VAL A 35 -22.28 -8.86 44.25
N THR A 36 -23.06 -7.81 44.55
CA THR A 36 -23.57 -6.85 43.57
C THR A 36 -22.91 -5.48 43.79
N GLY A 37 -22.84 -4.68 42.74
CA GLY A 37 -22.31 -3.31 42.86
C GLY A 37 -22.51 -2.51 41.60
N THR A 38 -22.11 -1.22 41.65
CA THR A 38 -22.17 -0.28 40.52
C THR A 38 -20.82 0.40 40.34
N VAL A 39 -20.34 0.48 39.11
CA VAL A 39 -19.14 1.18 38.73
C VAL A 39 -19.51 2.43 37.96
N LEU A 40 -19.06 3.58 38.45
CA LEU A 40 -19.26 4.88 37.82
C LEU A 40 -17.91 5.50 37.43
N ASP A 41 -17.93 6.45 36.52
CA ASP A 41 -16.78 7.31 36.25
C ASP A 41 -16.74 8.54 37.19
N SER A 42 -15.72 9.39 37.02
CA SER A 42 -15.54 10.63 37.80
C SER A 42 -16.66 11.67 37.60
N THR A 43 -17.46 11.55 36.53
CA THR A 43 -18.62 12.42 36.23
C THR A 43 -19.91 11.86 36.81
N GLY A 44 -19.87 10.62 37.37
CA GLY A 44 -21.02 9.90 37.90
C GLY A 44 -21.80 9.12 36.82
N GLU A 45 -21.28 8.95 35.62
CA GLU A 45 -21.88 8.10 34.61
C GLU A 45 -21.50 6.62 34.77
N PRO A 46 -22.38 5.66 34.41
CA PRO A 46 -22.08 4.24 34.53
C PRO A 46 -20.97 3.80 33.58
N VAL A 47 -19.98 3.10 34.10
CA VAL A 47 -18.90 2.50 33.29
C VAL A 47 -19.34 1.12 32.81
N ILE A 48 -19.68 1.01 31.55
CA ILE A 48 -20.18 -0.21 30.92
C ILE A 48 -19.00 -1.10 30.52
N GLY A 49 -19.07 -2.40 30.86
CA GLY A 49 -18.03 -3.34 30.46
C GLY A 49 -16.77 -3.26 31.33
N ALA A 50 -16.83 -2.54 32.47
CA ALA A 50 -15.72 -2.57 33.43
C ALA A 50 -15.49 -4.00 33.92
N ASN A 51 -14.25 -4.44 33.93
CA ASN A 51 -13.87 -5.76 34.40
C ASN A 51 -13.79 -5.76 35.94
N VAL A 52 -14.60 -6.61 36.58
CA VAL A 52 -14.66 -6.79 38.04
C VAL A 52 -14.16 -8.19 38.36
N LYS A 53 -13.00 -8.32 39.01
CA LYS A 53 -12.38 -9.60 39.35
C LYS A 53 -11.95 -9.65 40.82
N VAL A 54 -11.68 -10.84 41.32
CA VAL A 54 -11.14 -11.01 42.64
C VAL A 54 -9.68 -10.54 42.70
N ALA A 55 -9.36 -9.66 43.64
CA ALA A 55 -7.98 -9.15 43.80
C ALA A 55 -7.00 -10.30 44.05
N GLY A 56 -5.99 -10.46 43.17
CA GLY A 56 -5.01 -11.55 43.24
C GLY A 56 -5.46 -12.89 42.64
N ASN A 57 -6.66 -12.98 42.10
CA ASN A 57 -7.15 -14.17 41.39
C ASN A 57 -7.96 -13.76 40.17
N SER A 58 -7.36 -13.88 38.98
CA SER A 58 -7.99 -13.48 37.70
C SER A 58 -9.01 -14.48 37.14
N SER A 59 -9.21 -15.61 37.81
CA SER A 59 -10.10 -16.69 37.33
C SER A 59 -11.56 -16.50 37.68
N VAL A 60 -11.91 -15.55 38.57
CA VAL A 60 -13.30 -15.25 38.97
C VAL A 60 -13.57 -13.77 38.76
N GLY A 61 -14.37 -13.44 37.77
CA GLY A 61 -14.70 -12.06 37.43
C GLY A 61 -16.01 -11.96 36.65
N THR A 62 -16.46 -10.74 36.43
CA THR A 62 -17.60 -10.35 35.62
C THR A 62 -17.33 -8.99 35.00
N ILE A 63 -18.20 -8.57 34.09
CA ILE A 63 -18.18 -7.20 33.57
C ILE A 63 -19.45 -6.47 34.00
N THR A 64 -19.37 -5.15 34.08
CA THR A 64 -20.53 -4.30 34.36
C THR A 64 -21.49 -4.25 33.16
N ASP A 65 -22.79 -4.16 33.46
CA ASP A 65 -23.84 -3.99 32.46
C ASP A 65 -23.98 -2.54 31.99
N PHE A 66 -25.04 -2.26 31.23
CA PHE A 66 -25.32 -0.93 30.66
C PHE A 66 -25.62 0.17 31.68
N GLU A 67 -25.96 -0.19 32.92
CA GLU A 67 -26.19 0.73 34.03
C GLU A 67 -24.96 0.79 34.95
N GLY A 68 -23.84 0.18 34.52
CA GLY A 68 -22.61 0.06 35.30
C GLY A 68 -22.75 -0.94 36.45
N ASN A 69 -23.81 -1.72 36.54
CA ASN A 69 -24.02 -2.69 37.60
C ASN A 69 -23.33 -4.00 37.30
N PHE A 70 -22.90 -4.70 38.33
CA PHE A 70 -22.38 -6.05 38.24
C PHE A 70 -22.95 -6.97 39.30
N SER A 71 -23.01 -8.24 38.96
CA SER A 71 -23.32 -9.32 39.88
C SER A 71 -22.31 -10.42 39.70
N LEU A 72 -21.60 -10.81 40.79
CA LEU A 72 -20.51 -11.77 40.75
C LEU A 72 -20.70 -12.80 41.87
N SER A 73 -20.70 -14.07 41.49
CA SER A 73 -20.72 -15.19 42.43
C SER A 73 -19.30 -15.55 42.85
N LEU A 74 -19.01 -15.43 44.13
CA LEU A 74 -17.68 -15.51 44.70
C LEU A 74 -17.57 -16.58 45.78
N PRO A 75 -16.38 -17.21 46.00
CA PRO A 75 -16.11 -17.98 47.17
C PRO A 75 -16.30 -17.13 48.44
N ALA A 76 -16.84 -17.72 49.50
CA ALA A 76 -17.22 -17.02 50.74
C ALA A 76 -16.06 -16.37 51.50
N ASP A 77 -14.83 -16.72 51.16
CA ASP A 77 -13.60 -16.21 51.74
C ASP A 77 -13.00 -15.00 51.02
N THR A 78 -13.61 -14.56 49.92
CA THR A 78 -13.13 -13.43 49.13
C THR A 78 -13.30 -12.11 49.89
N LYS A 79 -12.19 -11.33 50.00
CA LYS A 79 -12.16 -10.06 50.76
C LYS A 79 -12.11 -8.80 49.92
N LYS A 80 -11.59 -8.87 48.68
CA LYS A 80 -11.40 -7.70 47.83
C LYS A 80 -11.73 -8.00 46.37
N LEU A 81 -12.26 -6.99 45.69
CA LEU A 81 -12.41 -6.96 44.23
C LEU A 81 -11.41 -5.95 43.64
N GLU A 82 -10.89 -6.25 42.50
CA GLU A 82 -10.17 -5.33 41.63
C GLU A 82 -11.09 -4.99 40.46
N ILE A 83 -11.33 -3.69 40.25
CA ILE A 83 -12.15 -3.17 39.17
C ILE A 83 -11.27 -2.39 38.22
N SER A 84 -11.32 -2.73 36.94
CA SER A 84 -10.52 -2.10 35.88
C SER A 84 -11.35 -1.86 34.63
N TYR A 85 -11.04 -0.79 33.91
CA TYR A 85 -11.62 -0.46 32.60
C TYR A 85 -10.56 0.19 31.73
N ILE A 86 -10.66 0.00 30.43
CA ILE A 86 -9.72 0.58 29.45
C ILE A 86 -9.81 2.10 29.54
N GLY A 87 -8.67 2.75 29.78
CA GLY A 87 -8.59 4.21 29.95
C GLY A 87 -8.95 4.71 31.34
N MET A 88 -9.08 3.82 32.34
CA MET A 88 -9.35 4.19 33.73
C MET A 88 -8.39 3.50 34.70
N LEU A 89 -8.02 4.19 35.79
CA LEU A 89 -7.18 3.66 36.86
C LEU A 89 -7.86 2.49 37.56
N SER A 90 -7.22 1.33 37.60
CA SER A 90 -7.71 0.16 38.32
C SER A 90 -7.82 0.46 39.83
N GLN A 91 -8.93 0.06 40.45
CA GLN A 91 -9.20 0.29 41.87
C GLN A 91 -9.52 -1.01 42.60
N GLU A 92 -8.89 -1.24 43.77
CA GLU A 92 -9.27 -2.31 44.68
C GLU A 92 -10.34 -1.81 45.66
N THR A 93 -11.35 -2.63 45.89
CA THR A 93 -12.39 -2.35 46.90
C THR A 93 -12.62 -3.55 47.80
N VAL A 94 -12.96 -3.28 49.07
CA VAL A 94 -13.21 -4.32 50.06
C VAL A 94 -14.68 -4.72 50.02
N ILE A 95 -14.96 -6.03 49.99
CA ILE A 95 -16.30 -6.60 49.98
C ILE A 95 -16.82 -6.70 51.41
N LYS A 96 -18.05 -6.24 51.63
CA LYS A 96 -18.85 -6.53 52.83
C LYS A 96 -20.06 -7.37 52.43
N PRO A 97 -20.21 -8.60 52.90
CA PRO A 97 -21.35 -9.45 52.53
C PRO A 97 -22.69 -8.73 52.74
N GLY A 98 -23.58 -8.77 51.74
CA GLY A 98 -24.89 -8.15 51.76
C GLY A 98 -24.95 -6.65 51.55
N THR A 99 -23.81 -5.98 51.24
CA THR A 99 -23.78 -4.55 50.91
C THR A 99 -23.35 -4.36 49.45
N PRO A 100 -24.14 -3.67 48.60
CA PRO A 100 -23.72 -3.36 47.24
C PRO A 100 -22.44 -2.51 47.19
N VAL A 101 -21.53 -2.85 46.32
CA VAL A 101 -20.24 -2.15 46.13
C VAL A 101 -20.44 -1.00 45.19
N LYS A 102 -20.07 0.23 45.58
CA LYS A 102 -20.04 1.38 44.68
C LYS A 102 -18.58 1.82 44.47
N VAL A 103 -18.14 1.85 43.21
CA VAL A 103 -16.77 2.23 42.81
C VAL A 103 -16.85 3.38 41.79
N ILE A 104 -16.02 4.39 42.01
CA ILE A 104 -15.86 5.50 41.05
C ILE A 104 -14.46 5.35 40.45
N LEU A 105 -14.39 4.93 39.20
CA LEU A 105 -13.12 4.87 38.48
C LEU A 105 -12.72 6.29 37.99
N LYS A 106 -11.46 6.61 38.17
CA LYS A 106 -10.89 7.84 37.63
C LYS A 106 -10.30 7.53 36.27
N GLU A 107 -10.42 8.47 35.31
CA GLU A 107 -9.74 8.36 34.02
C GLU A 107 -8.25 8.15 34.24
N ASP A 108 -7.72 7.17 33.57
CA ASP A 108 -6.27 6.94 33.49
C ASP A 108 -5.75 7.88 32.39
N THR A 109 -5.26 9.04 32.80
CA THR A 109 -4.64 10.00 31.88
C THR A 109 -3.25 9.54 31.42
N GLU A 110 -2.78 8.38 31.87
CA GLU A 110 -1.53 7.79 31.43
C GLU A 110 -1.73 6.87 30.20
N GLU A 111 -1.78 7.42 28.98
CA GLU A 111 -1.50 6.69 27.72
C GLU A 111 -0.13 5.96 27.71
N LEU A 112 0.59 6.03 28.83
CA LEU A 112 1.98 5.61 28.98
C LEU A 112 2.14 4.09 29.20
N ASP A 113 1.09 3.36 29.52
CA ASP A 113 1.13 1.89 29.68
C ASP A 113 0.67 1.11 28.45
N GLU A 114 0.44 1.80 27.31
CA GLU A 114 0.15 1.14 26.04
C GLU A 114 1.28 0.17 25.68
N VAL A 115 0.92 -1.10 25.49
CA VAL A 115 1.85 -2.17 25.12
C VAL A 115 1.84 -2.31 23.60
N VAL A 116 3.01 -2.21 22.99
CA VAL A 116 3.20 -2.32 21.55
C VAL A 116 4.02 -3.56 21.21
N VAL A 117 3.74 -4.14 20.05
CA VAL A 117 4.49 -5.30 19.55
C VAL A 117 5.78 -4.82 18.88
N ILE A 118 6.94 -5.36 19.31
CA ILE A 118 8.24 -5.09 18.68
C ILE A 118 8.95 -6.40 18.41
N GLY A 119 8.96 -6.82 17.19
CA GLY A 119 9.65 -8.05 16.81
C GLY A 119 9.12 -9.25 17.58
N TYR A 120 9.97 -9.89 18.33
CA TYR A 120 9.66 -11.10 19.10
C TYR A 120 9.20 -10.83 20.55
N GLY A 121 8.51 -9.70 20.78
CA GLY A 121 8.02 -9.38 22.12
C GLY A 121 7.14 -8.16 22.17
N THR A 122 6.59 -7.89 23.35
CA THR A 122 5.81 -6.70 23.62
C THR A 122 6.54 -5.82 24.61
N VAL A 123 6.52 -4.50 24.40
CA VAL A 123 7.17 -3.50 25.26
C VAL A 123 6.18 -2.37 25.53
N LYS A 124 6.23 -1.78 26.70
CA LYS A 124 5.47 -0.57 26.99
C LYS A 124 5.95 0.56 26.06
N LYS A 125 5.05 1.31 25.45
CA LYS A 125 5.37 2.42 24.54
C LYS A 125 6.33 3.43 25.17
N ARG A 126 6.19 3.68 26.45
CA ARG A 126 7.09 4.53 27.22
C ARG A 126 8.54 4.04 27.27
N ASP A 127 8.77 2.71 27.18
CA ASP A 127 10.09 2.07 27.28
C ASP A 127 10.78 1.90 25.92
N LEU A 128 10.13 2.34 24.82
CA LEU A 128 10.72 2.33 23.49
C LEU A 128 11.93 3.25 23.38
N THR A 129 13.02 2.72 22.82
CA THR A 129 14.24 3.46 22.52
C THR A 129 14.35 3.88 21.06
N GLY A 130 13.63 3.21 20.15
CA GLY A 130 13.61 3.48 18.72
C GLY A 130 12.42 4.34 18.25
N SER A 131 12.43 4.74 16.97
CA SER A 131 11.34 5.46 16.31
C SER A 131 10.30 4.49 15.78
N MET A 132 9.06 4.59 16.27
CA MET A 132 7.93 3.77 15.86
C MET A 132 6.64 4.58 15.86
N THR A 133 5.76 4.29 14.90
CA THR A 133 4.39 4.80 14.86
C THR A 133 3.42 3.63 14.97
N SER A 134 2.42 3.72 15.83
CA SER A 134 1.35 2.73 15.97
C SER A 134 0.03 3.33 15.50
N ILE A 135 -0.69 2.62 14.65
CA ILE A 135 -2.03 2.96 14.15
C ILE A 135 -3.00 1.91 14.69
N LYS A 136 -4.04 2.37 15.38
CA LYS A 136 -5.03 1.52 16.02
C LYS A 136 -6.16 1.15 15.06
N GLN A 137 -6.87 0.08 15.38
CA GLN A 137 -8.02 -0.39 14.61
C GLN A 137 -9.02 0.73 14.24
N ALA A 138 -9.35 1.61 15.20
CA ALA A 138 -10.31 2.69 14.96
C ALA A 138 -9.91 3.62 13.79
N ASP A 139 -8.60 3.82 13.56
CA ASP A 139 -8.07 4.61 12.45
C ASP A 139 -7.96 3.82 11.16
N ILE A 140 -7.77 2.49 11.27
CA ILE A 140 -7.68 1.58 10.10
C ILE A 140 -9.06 1.43 9.46
N VAL A 141 -10.10 1.17 10.26
CA VAL A 141 -11.46 0.93 9.77
C VAL A 141 -12.30 2.21 9.63
N ALA A 142 -11.77 3.36 10.01
CA ALA A 142 -12.48 4.63 9.89
C ALA A 142 -12.88 4.94 8.45
N VAL A 143 -12.07 4.50 7.51
CA VAL A 143 -12.25 4.67 6.06
C VAL A 143 -12.39 3.29 5.42
N PRO A 144 -13.51 3.00 4.77
CA PRO A 144 -13.64 1.80 3.96
C PRO A 144 -12.57 1.75 2.87
N THR A 145 -11.82 0.66 2.80
CA THR A 145 -10.75 0.47 1.82
C THR A 145 -10.58 -1.01 1.47
N THR A 146 -10.17 -1.28 0.24
CA THR A 146 -9.84 -2.64 -0.22
C THR A 146 -8.50 -3.13 0.32
N ASN A 147 -7.56 -2.21 0.55
CA ASN A 147 -6.22 -2.48 1.07
C ASN A 147 -6.00 -1.71 2.38
N ALA A 148 -5.78 -2.45 3.47
CA ALA A 148 -5.60 -1.86 4.79
C ALA A 148 -4.46 -0.83 4.87
N LEU A 149 -3.42 -0.95 4.05
CA LEU A 149 -2.31 0.00 4.01
C LEU A 149 -2.72 1.40 3.55
N GLU A 150 -3.79 1.56 2.74
CA GLU A 150 -4.29 2.89 2.35
C GLU A 150 -4.61 3.76 3.58
N SER A 151 -5.02 3.13 4.69
CA SER A 151 -5.32 3.83 5.94
C SER A 151 -4.11 4.53 6.57
N LEU A 152 -2.88 4.18 6.16
CA LEU A 152 -1.63 4.74 6.67
C LEU A 152 -1.23 6.05 5.97
N GLN A 153 -1.73 6.30 4.75
CA GLN A 153 -1.36 7.46 3.94
C GLN A 153 -1.60 8.77 4.69
N GLY A 154 -0.56 9.59 4.84
CA GLY A 154 -0.60 10.87 5.54
C GLY A 154 -0.82 10.81 7.06
N LYS A 155 -1.02 9.62 7.64
CA LYS A 155 -1.15 9.43 9.10
C LYS A 155 0.15 8.99 9.76
N VAL A 156 1.13 8.57 8.98
CA VAL A 156 2.44 8.10 9.46
C VAL A 156 3.52 9.01 8.91
N ALA A 157 4.15 9.79 9.78
CA ALA A 157 5.31 10.60 9.38
C ALA A 157 6.46 9.69 8.95
N GLY A 158 7.14 10.03 7.83
CA GLY A 158 8.22 9.24 7.23
C GLY A 158 7.75 8.16 6.25
N LEU A 159 6.44 7.91 6.12
CA LEU A 159 5.86 7.04 5.11
C LEU A 159 5.36 7.88 3.94
N ASP A 160 5.93 7.69 2.77
CA ASP A 160 5.43 8.23 1.50
C ASP A 160 4.65 7.13 0.77
N MET A 161 3.41 7.42 0.39
CA MET A 161 2.50 6.46 -0.22
C MET A 161 1.65 7.12 -1.28
N THR A 162 1.55 6.48 -2.46
CA THR A 162 0.73 6.93 -3.57
C THR A 162 -0.03 5.76 -4.20
N LYS A 163 -1.21 6.04 -4.75
CA LYS A 163 -1.98 5.13 -5.58
C LYS A 163 -1.90 5.61 -7.02
N SER A 164 -1.30 4.82 -7.90
CA SER A 164 -1.04 5.21 -9.29
C SER A 164 -2.17 4.88 -10.26
N SER A 165 -3.19 4.14 -9.83
CA SER A 165 -4.29 3.69 -10.70
C SER A 165 -5.59 3.57 -9.93
N GLY A 166 -6.71 3.89 -10.60
CA GLY A 166 -8.07 3.64 -10.11
C GLY A 166 -8.65 2.30 -10.54
N GLN A 167 -7.85 1.43 -11.20
CA GLN A 167 -8.27 0.09 -11.59
C GLN A 167 -8.59 -0.76 -10.35
N THR A 168 -9.59 -1.63 -10.48
CA THR A 168 -10.01 -2.55 -9.42
C THR A 168 -8.84 -3.41 -8.95
N GLY A 169 -8.63 -3.46 -7.64
CA GLY A 169 -7.53 -4.23 -7.04
C GLY A 169 -6.13 -3.69 -7.33
N SER A 170 -5.97 -2.44 -7.79
CA SER A 170 -4.65 -1.83 -8.04
C SER A 170 -3.83 -1.72 -6.76
N GLY A 171 -2.51 -1.97 -6.88
CA GLY A 171 -1.55 -1.90 -5.80
C GLY A 171 -1.21 -0.47 -5.34
N LEU A 172 -0.47 -0.38 -4.25
CA LEU A 172 0.06 0.86 -3.69
C LEU A 172 1.58 0.92 -3.88
N SER A 173 2.09 2.10 -4.18
CA SER A 173 3.51 2.39 -4.11
C SER A 173 3.81 3.09 -2.79
N PHE A 174 4.79 2.58 -2.02
CA PHE A 174 5.14 3.17 -0.74
C PHE A 174 6.61 2.98 -0.38
N SER A 175 7.17 3.94 0.34
CA SER A 175 8.52 3.91 0.88
C SER A 175 8.58 4.54 2.27
N ILE A 176 9.50 4.05 3.11
CA ILE A 176 9.75 4.61 4.45
C ILE A 176 11.08 5.35 4.43
N ARG A 177 11.04 6.67 4.70
CA ARG A 177 12.22 7.57 4.70
C ARG A 177 12.94 7.64 3.34
N GLY A 178 12.13 7.58 2.23
CA GLY A 178 12.61 7.70 0.86
C GLY A 178 13.23 6.43 0.29
N ASN A 179 13.73 6.54 -0.95
CA ASN A 179 14.40 5.46 -1.65
C ASN A 179 15.89 5.40 -1.26
N ARG A 180 16.48 4.22 -1.22
CA ARG A 180 17.87 3.99 -0.80
C ARG A 180 18.69 3.30 -1.86
N SER A 181 18.07 2.36 -2.57
CA SER A 181 18.71 1.58 -3.62
C SER A 181 18.27 2.03 -5.00
N LEU A 182 19.17 1.92 -5.98
CA LEU A 182 18.91 2.29 -7.37
C LEU A 182 18.23 1.14 -8.14
N ASN A 183 18.67 -0.10 -7.95
CA ASN A 183 18.13 -1.27 -8.65
C ASN A 183 17.44 -2.28 -7.72
N ALA A 184 17.82 -2.35 -6.43
CA ALA A 184 17.17 -3.24 -5.48
C ALA A 184 15.84 -2.67 -4.97
N SER A 185 14.97 -3.53 -4.43
CA SER A 185 13.67 -3.12 -3.88
C SER A 185 13.81 -2.10 -2.74
N ASN A 186 12.99 -1.06 -2.77
CA ASN A 186 12.84 -0.06 -1.71
C ASN A 186 11.59 -0.29 -0.85
N ALA A 187 10.80 -1.35 -1.11
CA ALA A 187 9.60 -1.65 -0.36
C ALA A 187 9.94 -2.13 1.07
N PRO A 188 9.21 -1.68 2.10
CA PRO A 188 9.36 -2.18 3.46
C PRO A 188 8.91 -3.63 3.60
N LEU A 189 9.43 -4.31 4.60
CA LEU A 189 8.99 -5.65 4.98
C LEU A 189 7.64 -5.57 5.68
N ILE A 190 6.67 -6.35 5.22
CA ILE A 190 5.37 -6.49 5.86
C ILE A 190 5.33 -7.82 6.60
N ILE A 191 4.85 -7.80 7.84
CA ILE A 191 4.72 -8.98 8.69
C ILE A 191 3.32 -9.02 9.28
N VAL A 192 2.63 -10.13 9.11
CA VAL A 192 1.29 -10.38 9.66
C VAL A 192 1.40 -11.47 10.72
N ASP A 193 1.09 -11.13 11.97
CA ASP A 193 1.19 -12.04 13.12
C ASP A 193 2.53 -12.81 13.21
N GLY A 194 3.63 -12.18 12.78
CA GLY A 194 4.97 -12.76 12.77
C GLY A 194 5.35 -13.51 11.49
N VAL A 195 4.45 -13.63 10.50
CA VAL A 195 4.75 -14.24 9.19
C VAL A 195 5.05 -13.14 8.17
N PRO A 196 6.18 -13.22 7.45
CA PRO A 196 6.44 -12.32 6.33
C PRO A 196 5.35 -12.43 5.25
N TYR A 197 4.89 -11.29 4.78
CA TYR A 197 3.81 -11.14 3.83
C TYR A 197 4.27 -10.36 2.60
N GLY A 198 3.62 -10.55 1.47
CA GLY A 198 3.88 -9.73 0.28
C GLY A 198 3.41 -8.28 0.45
N THR A 199 3.73 -7.43 -0.53
CA THR A 199 3.32 -6.01 -0.53
C THR A 199 1.83 -5.82 -0.82
N ASP A 200 1.19 -6.78 -1.49
CA ASP A 200 -0.26 -6.78 -1.75
C ASP A 200 -1.00 -7.39 -0.56
N ILE A 201 -1.49 -6.51 0.30
CA ILE A 201 -2.27 -6.92 1.48
C ILE A 201 -3.72 -7.16 1.07
N ASP A 202 -4.11 -8.43 1.06
CA ASP A 202 -5.46 -8.90 0.75
C ASP A 202 -6.28 -9.30 2.00
N ILE A 203 -5.81 -8.87 3.19
CA ILE A 203 -6.44 -9.13 4.49
C ILE A 203 -7.59 -8.14 4.72
N ASN A 204 -8.69 -8.64 5.31
CA ASN A 204 -9.80 -7.82 5.76
C ASN A 204 -9.35 -6.76 6.79
N PRO A 205 -9.51 -5.45 6.53
CA PRO A 205 -9.14 -4.40 7.49
C PRO A 205 -9.82 -4.53 8.86
N ASN A 206 -11.04 -5.10 8.92
CA ASN A 206 -11.82 -5.26 10.14
C ASN A 206 -11.22 -6.27 11.13
N VAL A 207 -10.33 -7.19 10.67
CA VAL A 207 -9.67 -8.15 11.56
C VAL A 207 -8.35 -7.63 12.12
N ILE A 208 -7.87 -6.47 11.66
CA ILE A 208 -6.62 -5.88 12.13
C ILE A 208 -6.87 -5.16 13.46
N GLU A 209 -6.05 -5.43 14.45
CA GLU A 209 -6.05 -4.76 15.77
C GLU A 209 -5.18 -3.51 15.74
N SER A 210 -3.96 -3.63 15.18
CA SER A 210 -3.01 -2.53 15.07
C SER A 210 -2.03 -2.74 13.91
N MET A 211 -1.42 -1.63 13.48
CA MET A 211 -0.26 -1.63 12.60
C MET A 211 0.85 -0.80 13.24
N GLU A 212 2.04 -1.40 13.41
CA GLU A 212 3.22 -0.74 13.92
C GLU A 212 4.24 -0.54 12.79
N ILE A 213 4.67 0.71 12.58
CA ILE A 213 5.62 1.09 11.55
C ILE A 213 6.97 1.40 12.19
N LEU A 214 7.96 0.53 11.95
CA LEU A 214 9.32 0.61 12.47
C LEU A 214 10.19 1.32 11.42
N LYS A 215 10.82 2.43 11.81
CA LYS A 215 11.47 3.35 10.84
C LYS A 215 12.98 3.49 11.02
N ASP A 216 13.50 3.27 12.22
CA ASP A 216 14.93 3.41 12.50
C ASP A 216 15.65 2.07 12.62
N ALA A 217 16.98 2.09 12.50
CA ALA A 217 17.81 0.88 12.52
C ALA A 217 17.71 0.09 13.84
N SER A 218 17.41 0.73 14.98
CA SER A 218 17.29 0.04 16.26
C SER A 218 15.99 -0.76 16.35
N SER A 219 14.87 -0.19 15.88
CA SER A 219 13.57 -0.86 15.88
C SER A 219 13.50 -1.97 14.82
N THR A 220 14.17 -1.79 13.66
CA THR A 220 14.18 -2.76 12.57
C THR A 220 15.29 -3.81 12.68
N ALA A 221 16.34 -3.61 13.51
CA ALA A 221 17.51 -4.48 13.62
C ALA A 221 17.18 -5.95 13.90
N ILE A 222 16.09 -6.20 14.64
CA ILE A 222 15.67 -7.57 14.96
C ILE A 222 15.19 -8.34 13.72
N TYR A 223 14.77 -7.63 12.67
CA TYR A 223 14.41 -8.19 11.34
C TYR A 223 15.58 -8.22 10.37
N GLY A 224 16.74 -7.64 10.79
CA GLY A 224 18.02 -7.69 10.09
C GLY A 224 17.97 -7.11 8.69
N SER A 225 18.56 -7.85 7.76
CA SER A 225 18.63 -7.45 6.35
C SER A 225 17.27 -7.25 5.68
N ARG A 226 16.23 -7.93 6.13
CA ARG A 226 14.88 -7.77 5.58
C ARG A 226 14.21 -6.47 6.04
N GLY A 227 14.65 -5.90 7.18
CA GLY A 227 14.12 -4.65 7.73
C GLY A 227 14.84 -3.38 7.26
N ALA A 228 15.75 -3.46 6.28
CA ALA A 228 16.52 -2.30 5.81
C ALA A 228 15.63 -1.13 5.36
N ASN A 229 14.58 -1.41 4.63
CA ASN A 229 13.63 -0.42 4.09
C ASN A 229 12.49 -0.04 5.07
N GLY A 230 12.63 -0.42 6.36
CA GLY A 230 11.57 -0.30 7.35
C GLY A 230 10.73 -1.57 7.44
N VAL A 231 9.90 -1.64 8.49
CA VAL A 231 9.02 -2.80 8.74
C VAL A 231 7.63 -2.31 9.10
N ILE A 232 6.61 -2.93 8.53
CA ILE A 232 5.20 -2.75 8.91
C ILE A 232 4.74 -4.04 9.56
N LEU A 233 4.42 -3.97 10.85
CA LEU A 233 3.88 -5.08 11.62
C LEU A 233 2.37 -4.96 11.66
N ILE A 234 1.67 -5.99 11.25
CA ILE A 234 0.22 -6.08 11.31
C ILE A 234 -0.13 -7.13 12.35
N THR A 235 -0.87 -6.72 13.36
CA THR A 235 -1.39 -7.61 14.39
C THR A 235 -2.88 -7.80 14.17
N THR A 236 -3.33 -9.07 14.06
CA THR A 236 -4.75 -9.38 13.93
C THR A 236 -5.40 -9.52 15.30
N LYS A 237 -6.73 -9.32 15.35
CA LYS A 237 -7.54 -9.46 16.56
C LYS A 237 -7.44 -10.86 17.15
N LYS A 238 -7.27 -10.92 18.46
CA LYS A 238 -7.24 -12.17 19.23
C LYS A 238 -8.53 -12.34 20.03
N GLY A 239 -8.84 -13.57 20.37
CA GLY A 239 -9.93 -13.86 21.29
C GLY A 239 -9.66 -13.30 22.68
N ALA A 240 -10.68 -12.76 23.34
CA ALA A 240 -10.63 -12.29 24.70
C ALA A 240 -11.46 -13.18 25.63
N VAL A 241 -11.04 -13.29 26.90
CA VAL A 241 -11.80 -13.99 27.94
C VAL A 241 -13.10 -13.22 28.20
N GLY A 242 -14.24 -13.90 28.21
CA GLY A 242 -15.53 -13.28 28.48
C GLY A 242 -16.69 -13.85 27.66
N LYS A 243 -17.78 -13.10 27.58
CA LYS A 243 -18.95 -13.48 26.76
C LYS A 243 -18.61 -13.39 25.27
N THR A 244 -19.34 -14.16 24.49
CA THR A 244 -19.25 -14.08 23.02
C THR A 244 -19.62 -12.67 22.57
N LYS A 245 -18.73 -12.08 21.77
CA LYS A 245 -18.96 -10.80 21.06
C LYS A 245 -19.10 -11.10 19.58
N VAL A 246 -20.12 -10.56 18.97
CA VAL A 246 -20.35 -10.65 17.53
C VAL A 246 -20.39 -9.23 17.00
N SER A 247 -19.53 -8.92 16.04
CA SER A 247 -19.51 -7.62 15.36
C SER A 247 -19.79 -7.81 13.87
N TYR A 248 -20.65 -6.98 13.31
CA TYR A 248 -20.93 -6.88 11.90
C TYR A 248 -20.53 -5.49 11.40
N ASN A 249 -19.77 -5.44 10.32
CA ASN A 249 -19.42 -4.22 9.59
C ASN A 249 -19.80 -4.38 8.13
N GLY A 250 -20.63 -3.47 7.62
CA GLY A 250 -21.03 -3.47 6.23
C GLY A 250 -21.02 -2.07 5.65
N TYR A 251 -20.67 -1.97 4.36
CA TYR A 251 -20.78 -0.72 3.62
C TYR A 251 -21.09 -0.97 2.15
N TYR A 252 -21.65 0.06 1.52
CA TYR A 252 -21.81 0.20 0.09
C TYR A 252 -21.21 1.53 -0.36
N SER A 253 -20.52 1.55 -1.49
CA SER A 253 -19.90 2.71 -2.10
C SER A 253 -20.34 2.85 -3.55
N SER A 254 -20.65 4.06 -3.96
CA SER A 254 -20.76 4.46 -5.36
C SER A 254 -19.48 5.18 -5.79
N ASN A 255 -18.86 4.69 -6.85
CA ASN A 255 -17.55 5.13 -7.32
C ASN A 255 -17.70 5.86 -8.66
N SER A 256 -17.13 7.05 -8.77
CA SER A 256 -17.09 7.83 -10.01
C SER A 256 -15.69 8.41 -10.23
N VAL A 257 -15.42 8.88 -11.44
CA VAL A 257 -14.14 9.50 -11.81
C VAL A 257 -13.88 10.74 -10.94
N ALA A 258 -12.69 10.85 -10.38
CA ALA A 258 -12.30 12.02 -9.59
C ALA A 258 -11.94 13.22 -10.49
N ALA A 259 -11.04 13.00 -11.45
CA ALA A 259 -10.66 13.96 -12.49
C ALA A 259 -10.15 13.19 -13.71
N TYR A 260 -10.42 13.72 -14.92
CA TYR A 260 -9.90 13.20 -16.17
C TYR A 260 -9.83 14.35 -17.18
N PRO A 261 -8.83 14.42 -18.08
CA PRO A 261 -8.66 15.53 -19.00
C PRO A 261 -9.89 15.78 -19.87
N ASP A 262 -10.23 17.04 -20.05
CA ASP A 262 -11.27 17.46 -20.99
C ASP A 262 -10.90 17.09 -22.43
N ARG A 263 -11.87 16.65 -23.21
CA ARG A 263 -11.70 16.23 -24.59
C ARG A 263 -12.29 17.26 -25.56
N MET A 264 -11.69 17.36 -26.71
CA MET A 264 -12.25 18.17 -27.78
C MET A 264 -13.55 17.57 -28.30
N ASN A 265 -14.58 18.36 -28.44
CA ASN A 265 -15.74 17.97 -29.22
C ASN A 265 -15.41 17.99 -30.71
N LEU A 266 -16.34 17.50 -31.58
CA LEU A 266 -16.09 17.34 -32.99
C LEU A 266 -15.74 18.67 -33.70
N SER A 267 -16.37 19.80 -33.32
CA SER A 267 -16.06 21.12 -33.87
C SER A 267 -14.67 21.59 -33.43
N GLU A 268 -14.34 21.48 -32.14
CA GLU A 268 -13.04 21.87 -31.60
C GLU A 268 -11.91 21.04 -32.24
N TRP A 269 -12.11 19.73 -32.38
CA TRP A 269 -11.17 18.86 -33.06
C TRP A 269 -10.99 19.21 -34.52
N ALA A 270 -12.11 19.51 -35.25
CA ALA A 270 -12.03 19.90 -36.65
C ALA A 270 -11.25 21.22 -36.83
N ASP A 271 -11.47 22.20 -35.93
CA ASP A 271 -10.74 23.46 -35.99
C ASP A 271 -9.26 23.29 -35.68
N PHE A 272 -8.93 22.43 -34.71
CA PHE A 272 -7.54 22.08 -34.37
C PHE A 272 -6.83 21.40 -35.56
N LYS A 273 -7.51 20.46 -36.24
CA LYS A 273 -6.95 19.76 -37.38
C LYS A 273 -6.81 20.69 -38.58
N ARG A 274 -7.79 21.59 -38.85
CA ARG A 274 -7.67 22.65 -39.84
C ARG A 274 -6.45 23.52 -39.57
N GLU A 275 -6.22 23.91 -38.31
CA GLU A 275 -5.07 24.73 -37.93
C GLU A 275 -3.73 24.01 -38.19
N ALA A 276 -3.64 22.70 -37.86
CA ALA A 276 -2.46 21.90 -38.11
C ALA A 276 -2.11 21.85 -39.65
N TYR A 277 -3.11 21.67 -40.49
CA TYR A 277 -2.93 21.63 -41.93
C TYR A 277 -2.73 23.03 -42.53
N ARG A 278 -3.36 24.09 -41.95
CA ARG A 278 -3.14 25.48 -42.34
C ARG A 278 -1.69 25.89 -42.12
N THR A 279 -1.10 25.50 -41.04
CA THR A 279 0.28 25.82 -40.68
C THR A 279 1.28 25.25 -41.69
N ASP A 280 0.93 24.12 -42.34
CA ASP A 280 1.72 23.46 -43.39
C ASP A 280 1.29 23.88 -44.82
N GLY A 281 0.34 24.83 -44.95
CA GLY A 281 -0.15 25.27 -46.26
C GLY A 281 -1.02 24.23 -46.98
N GLN A 282 -1.55 23.25 -46.30
CA GLN A 282 -2.36 22.15 -46.88
C GLN A 282 -3.87 22.36 -46.69
N TRP A 283 -4.28 23.41 -46.01
CA TRP A 283 -5.67 23.82 -45.83
C TRP A 283 -5.78 25.36 -45.98
N ALA A 284 -6.57 25.80 -46.88
CA ALA A 284 -6.80 27.21 -47.17
C ALA A 284 -8.25 27.64 -46.95
N SER A 285 -9.19 26.70 -47.18
CA SER A 285 -10.63 26.98 -47.10
C SER A 285 -11.44 25.71 -46.82
N PRO A 286 -12.72 25.80 -46.47
CA PRO A 286 -13.59 24.64 -46.26
C PRO A 286 -13.69 23.64 -47.42
N GLU A 287 -13.32 24.02 -48.63
CA GLU A 287 -13.23 23.12 -49.78
C GLU A 287 -12.16 22.04 -49.57
N ASP A 288 -11.15 22.30 -48.75
CA ASP A 288 -10.09 21.34 -48.43
C ASP A 288 -10.51 20.31 -47.39
N ASP A 289 -11.63 20.52 -46.65
CA ASP A 289 -12.10 19.68 -45.55
C ASP A 289 -12.24 18.21 -45.95
N ALA A 290 -12.83 17.92 -47.11
CA ALA A 290 -13.00 16.54 -47.58
C ALA A 290 -11.65 15.79 -47.70
N LYS A 291 -10.57 16.51 -48.06
CA LYS A 291 -9.23 15.95 -48.23
C LYS A 291 -8.58 15.67 -46.89
N ILE A 292 -8.69 16.57 -45.91
CA ILE A 292 -8.00 16.45 -44.66
C ILE A 292 -8.73 15.57 -43.63
N PHE A 293 -10.07 15.47 -43.75
CA PHE A 293 -10.85 14.69 -42.80
C PHE A 293 -11.14 13.25 -43.24
N GLY A 294 -11.11 12.97 -44.56
CA GLY A 294 -11.35 11.61 -45.06
C GLY A 294 -12.70 11.04 -44.58
N SER A 295 -12.66 9.90 -43.83
CA SER A 295 -13.86 9.25 -43.29
C SER A 295 -14.63 10.10 -42.27
N ALA A 296 -13.99 11.09 -41.65
CA ALA A 296 -14.64 11.98 -40.68
C ALA A 296 -15.49 13.08 -41.31
N TYR A 297 -15.36 13.31 -42.64
CA TYR A 297 -15.97 14.48 -43.31
C TYR A 297 -17.49 14.51 -43.19
N ASP A 298 -18.14 13.36 -43.41
CA ASP A 298 -19.60 13.27 -43.33
C ASP A 298 -20.10 13.43 -41.89
N ALA A 299 -19.35 12.90 -40.90
CA ALA A 299 -19.66 13.07 -39.49
C ALA A 299 -19.57 14.56 -39.08
N ILE A 300 -18.57 15.31 -39.55
CA ILE A 300 -18.46 16.76 -39.33
C ILE A 300 -19.63 17.52 -39.90
N LYS A 301 -20.03 17.20 -41.15
CA LYS A 301 -21.23 17.82 -41.78
C LYS A 301 -22.52 17.52 -41.00
N ALA A 302 -22.66 16.30 -40.52
CA ALA A 302 -23.81 15.87 -39.75
C ALA A 302 -23.73 16.33 -38.25
N ASN A 303 -22.63 16.92 -37.82
CA ASN A 303 -22.33 17.26 -36.44
C ASN A 303 -22.49 16.04 -35.47
N GLN A 304 -22.03 14.88 -35.90
CA GLN A 304 -22.16 13.61 -35.20
C GLN A 304 -20.98 13.47 -34.22
N ASN A 305 -21.14 14.03 -33.02
CA ASN A 305 -20.10 14.00 -31.97
C ASN A 305 -20.21 12.74 -31.13
N VAL A 306 -19.06 12.09 -30.85
CA VAL A 306 -18.93 10.94 -29.96
C VAL A 306 -17.81 11.20 -28.98
N ASP A 307 -18.09 11.09 -27.67
CA ASP A 307 -17.07 11.06 -26.64
C ASP A 307 -16.74 9.60 -26.27
N TRP A 308 -15.65 9.09 -26.80
CA TRP A 308 -15.23 7.70 -26.60
C TRP A 308 -14.91 7.33 -25.17
N VAL A 309 -14.50 8.28 -24.35
CA VAL A 309 -14.24 8.05 -22.94
C VAL A 309 -15.56 7.95 -22.17
N ASP A 310 -16.55 8.78 -22.48
CA ASP A 310 -17.89 8.67 -21.87
C ASP A 310 -18.62 7.38 -22.28
N VAL A 311 -18.45 6.94 -23.54
CA VAL A 311 -18.98 5.64 -24.05
C VAL A 311 -18.41 4.47 -23.23
N LEU A 312 -17.15 4.59 -22.81
CA LEU A 312 -16.41 3.55 -22.10
C LEU A 312 -16.75 3.49 -20.60
N MET A 313 -17.02 4.67 -19.99
CA MET A 313 -17.14 4.79 -18.55
C MET A 313 -18.51 4.35 -18.01
N GLN A 314 -18.47 3.81 -16.81
CA GLN A 314 -19.66 3.53 -15.99
C GLN A 314 -19.45 4.03 -14.54
N THR A 315 -20.54 4.11 -13.80
CA THR A 315 -20.46 4.26 -12.33
C THR A 315 -20.05 2.93 -11.73
N GLY A 316 -18.92 2.90 -11.07
CA GLY A 316 -18.48 1.73 -10.31
C GLY A 316 -19.18 1.61 -8.98
N SER A 317 -19.04 0.46 -8.35
CA SER A 317 -19.55 0.19 -7.01
C SER A 317 -18.58 -0.62 -6.17
N GLN A 318 -18.71 -0.54 -4.85
CA GLN A 318 -17.97 -1.38 -3.92
C GLN A 318 -18.85 -1.70 -2.72
N MET A 319 -18.86 -2.96 -2.30
CA MET A 319 -19.52 -3.36 -1.05
C MET A 319 -18.66 -4.34 -0.27
N SER A 320 -18.81 -4.29 1.06
CA SER A 320 -18.17 -5.27 1.95
C SER A 320 -19.12 -5.63 3.09
N HIS A 321 -19.08 -6.90 3.46
CA HIS A 321 -19.80 -7.47 4.59
C HIS A 321 -18.84 -8.31 5.42
N SER A 322 -18.57 -7.89 6.66
CA SER A 322 -17.63 -8.53 7.56
C SER A 322 -18.32 -8.91 8.86
N ILE A 323 -18.17 -10.18 9.29
CA ILE A 323 -18.63 -10.68 10.59
C ILE A 323 -17.41 -11.15 11.37
N ASN A 324 -17.32 -10.72 12.62
CA ASN A 324 -16.29 -11.14 13.56
C ASN A 324 -16.93 -11.72 14.82
N ILE A 325 -16.47 -12.90 15.26
CA ILE A 325 -16.94 -13.61 16.43
C ILE A 325 -15.75 -13.86 17.35
N SER A 326 -15.79 -13.31 18.55
CA SER A 326 -14.73 -13.48 19.55
C SER A 326 -15.30 -14.04 20.83
N ASN A 327 -14.61 -15.02 21.40
CA ASN A 327 -14.98 -15.63 22.69
C ASN A 327 -13.72 -16.19 23.36
N GLY A 328 -13.83 -16.49 24.65
CA GLY A 328 -12.78 -17.19 25.35
C GLY A 328 -13.07 -17.50 26.80
N THR A 329 -12.41 -18.56 27.25
CA THR A 329 -12.22 -18.91 28.65
C THR A 329 -10.77 -18.58 29.05
N GLU A 330 -10.42 -18.75 30.32
CA GLU A 330 -9.03 -18.58 30.78
C GLU A 330 -8.03 -19.52 30.09
N LYS A 331 -8.48 -20.68 29.61
CA LYS A 331 -7.64 -21.68 28.96
C LYS A 331 -7.62 -21.52 27.44
N THR A 332 -8.74 -21.13 26.83
CA THR A 332 -8.85 -21.09 25.37
C THR A 332 -9.55 -19.82 24.97
N THR A 333 -8.92 -19.05 24.09
CA THR A 333 -9.54 -17.89 23.43
C THR A 333 -9.50 -18.08 21.92
N PHE A 334 -10.53 -17.65 21.21
CA PHE A 334 -10.56 -17.66 19.76
C PHE A 334 -11.21 -16.40 19.20
N ASN A 335 -10.79 -16.04 17.99
CA ASN A 335 -11.41 -15.04 17.15
C ASN A 335 -11.61 -15.64 15.76
N LEU A 336 -12.82 -15.52 15.22
CA LEU A 336 -13.20 -16.02 13.92
C LEU A 336 -13.83 -14.88 13.13
N ALA A 337 -13.37 -14.63 11.93
CA ALA A 337 -13.93 -13.60 11.07
C ALA A 337 -14.10 -14.10 9.64
N PHE A 338 -15.15 -13.57 8.99
CA PHE A 338 -15.44 -13.79 7.57
C PHE A 338 -15.75 -12.45 6.92
N GLU A 339 -15.30 -12.29 5.68
CA GLU A 339 -15.64 -11.15 4.83
C GLU A 339 -16.00 -11.62 3.43
N TYR A 340 -17.01 -10.98 2.87
CA TYR A 340 -17.26 -10.91 1.44
C TYR A 340 -17.12 -9.46 0.99
N MET A 341 -16.35 -9.21 -0.05
CA MET A 341 -16.19 -7.90 -0.68
C MET A 341 -16.33 -8.06 -2.18
N SER A 342 -17.08 -7.15 -2.81
CA SER A 342 -17.22 -7.04 -4.26
C SER A 342 -16.92 -5.61 -4.70
N GLU A 343 -16.23 -5.46 -5.82
CA GLU A 343 -15.92 -4.17 -6.43
C GLU A 343 -16.14 -4.25 -7.94
N ASP A 344 -16.96 -3.33 -8.48
CA ASP A 344 -17.10 -3.08 -9.90
C ASP A 344 -16.35 -1.80 -10.26
N GLY A 345 -15.49 -1.88 -11.27
CA GLY A 345 -14.65 -0.78 -11.73
C GLY A 345 -15.40 0.27 -12.53
N LEU A 346 -14.66 1.29 -12.98
CA LEU A 346 -15.18 2.40 -13.82
C LEU A 346 -15.48 1.97 -15.26
N VAL A 347 -15.10 0.78 -15.67
CA VAL A 347 -15.36 0.21 -16.98
C VAL A 347 -15.89 -1.21 -16.82
N LYS A 348 -16.72 -1.67 -17.80
CA LYS A 348 -17.17 -3.07 -17.78
C LYS A 348 -15.99 -4.03 -17.91
N LEU A 349 -16.15 -5.26 -17.43
CA LEU A 349 -15.13 -6.31 -17.41
C LEU A 349 -13.95 -6.05 -16.45
N ASP A 350 -14.03 -5.01 -15.62
CA ASP A 350 -13.09 -4.73 -14.54
C ASP A 350 -13.84 -4.87 -13.21
N ASN A 351 -13.71 -6.02 -12.54
CA ASN A 351 -14.40 -6.31 -11.29
C ASN A 351 -13.64 -7.33 -10.44
N MET A 352 -13.98 -7.40 -9.16
CA MET A 352 -13.29 -8.25 -8.19
C MET A 352 -14.25 -8.72 -7.09
N ASP A 353 -14.22 -10.02 -6.79
CA ASP A 353 -14.85 -10.62 -5.62
C ASP A 353 -13.79 -11.21 -4.70
N ARG A 354 -13.81 -10.81 -3.41
CA ARG A 354 -12.89 -11.30 -2.39
C ARG A 354 -13.65 -11.97 -1.24
N TYR A 355 -13.18 -13.15 -0.85
CA TYR A 355 -13.66 -13.90 0.30
C TYR A 355 -12.50 -14.10 1.27
N ASN A 356 -12.65 -13.62 2.50
CA ASN A 356 -11.67 -13.75 3.56
C ASN A 356 -12.23 -14.61 4.70
N ALA A 357 -11.39 -15.49 5.25
CA ALA A 357 -11.64 -16.19 6.48
C ALA A 357 -10.42 -16.09 7.38
N THR A 358 -10.59 -15.65 8.63
CA THR A 358 -9.51 -15.51 9.60
C THR A 358 -9.85 -16.27 10.87
N LEU A 359 -8.90 -17.06 11.38
CA LEU A 359 -8.99 -17.75 12.66
C LEU A 359 -7.75 -17.44 13.49
N SER A 360 -7.96 -16.93 14.70
CA SER A 360 -6.92 -16.81 15.73
C SER A 360 -7.33 -17.65 16.94
N LEU A 361 -6.48 -18.58 17.34
CA LEU A 361 -6.70 -19.51 18.46
C LEU A 361 -5.52 -19.42 19.42
N SER A 362 -5.82 -19.34 20.69
CA SER A 362 -4.82 -19.43 21.76
C SER A 362 -5.30 -20.38 22.83
N HIS A 363 -4.45 -21.35 23.21
CA HIS A 363 -4.78 -22.39 24.18
C HIS A 363 -3.65 -22.58 25.19
N LYS A 364 -3.95 -22.48 26.48
CA LYS A 364 -3.03 -22.86 27.57
C LYS A 364 -3.14 -24.37 27.79
N LEU A 365 -2.16 -25.10 27.26
CA LEU A 365 -2.10 -26.56 27.43
C LEU A 365 -1.81 -26.92 28.89
N THR A 366 -0.89 -26.16 29.48
CA THR A 366 -0.55 -26.19 30.91
C THR A 366 -0.35 -24.77 31.42
N ASP A 367 -0.13 -24.55 32.70
CA ASP A 367 0.10 -23.20 33.25
C ASP A 367 1.36 -22.53 32.68
N ASN A 368 2.32 -23.32 32.20
CA ASN A 368 3.59 -22.82 31.67
C ASN A 368 3.75 -23.06 30.16
N LEU A 369 2.81 -23.69 29.48
CA LEU A 369 2.87 -23.94 28.04
C LEU A 369 1.59 -23.44 27.34
N LYS A 370 1.76 -22.49 26.43
CA LYS A 370 0.71 -21.87 25.62
C LYS A 370 0.97 -22.17 24.14
N LEU A 371 -0.08 -22.61 23.45
CA LEU A 371 -0.10 -22.80 22.00
C LEU A 371 -0.91 -21.69 21.36
N ASN A 372 -0.43 -21.19 20.22
CA ASN A 372 -1.13 -20.19 19.41
C ASN A 372 -1.19 -20.69 17.96
N ALA A 373 -2.29 -20.40 17.28
CA ALA A 373 -2.43 -20.64 15.85
C ALA A 373 -3.21 -19.46 15.25
N ASN A 374 -2.67 -18.88 14.19
CA ASN A 374 -3.35 -17.86 13.40
C ASN A 374 -3.36 -18.30 11.95
N VAL A 375 -4.50 -18.20 11.28
CA VAL A 375 -4.68 -18.55 9.88
C VAL A 375 -5.54 -17.52 9.20
N VAL A 376 -5.08 -17.02 8.08
CA VAL A 376 -5.82 -16.16 7.16
C VAL A 376 -5.90 -16.86 5.81
N TYR A 377 -7.10 -17.02 5.29
CA TYR A 377 -7.34 -17.53 3.95
C TYR A 377 -8.09 -16.51 3.13
N THR A 378 -7.55 -16.19 1.97
CA THR A 378 -8.16 -15.29 0.98
C THR A 378 -8.39 -16.05 -0.32
N TYR A 379 -9.58 -15.94 -0.86
CA TYR A 379 -9.89 -16.30 -2.23
C TYR A 379 -10.33 -15.05 -2.98
N LEU A 380 -9.68 -14.76 -4.11
CA LEU A 380 -9.92 -13.59 -4.92
C LEU A 380 -10.22 -14.03 -6.36
N ASP A 381 -11.38 -13.63 -6.88
CA ASP A 381 -11.76 -13.78 -8.29
C ASP A 381 -11.81 -12.38 -8.91
N GLN A 382 -10.89 -12.11 -9.84
CA GLN A 382 -10.74 -10.79 -10.45
C GLN A 382 -10.81 -10.93 -11.98
N ASN A 383 -11.69 -10.15 -12.59
CA ASN A 383 -11.65 -9.91 -14.02
C ASN A 383 -10.92 -8.58 -14.25
N ILE A 384 -9.93 -8.59 -15.14
CA ILE A 384 -9.05 -7.46 -15.40
C ILE A 384 -9.27 -7.03 -16.85
N ARG A 385 -9.71 -5.80 -17.04
CA ARG A 385 -9.72 -5.23 -18.39
C ARG A 385 -8.37 -4.58 -18.67
N ARG A 386 -7.80 -4.83 -19.86
CA ARG A 386 -6.68 -4.03 -20.35
C ARG A 386 -7.08 -2.55 -20.35
N ASP A 387 -6.12 -1.67 -20.06
CA ASP A 387 -6.38 -0.24 -20.03
C ASP A 387 -6.94 0.29 -21.36
N PRO A 388 -8.23 0.66 -21.42
CA PRO A 388 -8.83 1.20 -22.63
C PRO A 388 -8.70 2.73 -22.69
N PHE A 389 -8.38 3.40 -21.58
CA PHE A 389 -8.37 4.87 -21.49
C PHE A 389 -7.25 5.48 -22.31
N ASN A 390 -6.05 4.91 -22.23
CA ASN A 390 -4.87 5.44 -22.94
C ASN A 390 -5.06 5.54 -24.46
N ARG A 391 -5.87 4.66 -25.05
CA ARG A 391 -6.23 4.74 -26.47
C ARG A 391 -7.44 5.64 -26.72
N SER A 392 -8.50 5.48 -25.93
CA SER A 392 -9.78 6.19 -26.14
C SER A 392 -9.64 7.70 -26.10
N ILE A 393 -8.73 8.21 -25.27
CA ILE A 393 -8.51 9.66 -25.10
C ILE A 393 -7.93 10.31 -26.37
N TYR A 394 -7.27 9.52 -27.23
CA TYR A 394 -6.70 10.01 -28.49
C TYR A 394 -7.59 9.73 -29.71
N TYR A 395 -8.74 9.10 -29.50
CA TYR A 395 -9.66 8.88 -30.60
C TYR A 395 -10.34 10.18 -31.02
N ALA A 396 -10.43 10.38 -32.32
CA ALA A 396 -11.18 11.50 -32.86
C ALA A 396 -12.67 11.40 -32.45
N PRO A 397 -13.34 12.52 -32.15
CA PRO A 397 -14.69 12.52 -31.56
C PRO A 397 -15.81 12.27 -32.57
N TYR A 398 -15.69 11.22 -33.39
CA TYR A 398 -16.70 10.76 -34.35
C TYR A 398 -16.71 9.23 -34.45
N GLY A 399 -17.67 8.68 -35.21
CA GLY A 399 -17.79 7.27 -35.53
C GLY A 399 -19.10 6.66 -35.03
N ASP A 400 -19.41 5.45 -35.52
CA ASP A 400 -20.64 4.73 -35.18
C ASP A 400 -20.37 3.74 -34.05
N VAL A 401 -20.81 4.05 -32.85
CA VAL A 401 -20.59 3.22 -31.65
C VAL A 401 -21.27 1.85 -31.79
N TYR A 402 -22.47 1.81 -32.39
CA TYR A 402 -23.27 0.61 -32.57
C TYR A 402 -23.67 0.46 -34.06
N ASN A 403 -23.82 -0.79 -34.49
CA ASN A 403 -24.42 -1.14 -35.78
C ASN A 403 -25.94 -0.87 -35.76
N GLU A 404 -26.59 -0.91 -36.94
CA GLU A 404 -28.04 -0.72 -37.09
C GLU A 404 -28.88 -1.71 -36.27
N ASP A 405 -28.37 -2.90 -36.00
CA ASP A 405 -29.01 -3.94 -35.21
C ASP A 405 -28.78 -3.76 -33.67
N GLY A 406 -28.07 -2.73 -33.27
CA GLY A 406 -27.75 -2.42 -31.88
C GLY A 406 -26.53 -3.18 -31.30
N SER A 407 -25.88 -4.02 -32.10
CA SER A 407 -24.61 -4.64 -31.71
C SER A 407 -23.46 -3.64 -31.68
N ILE A 408 -22.39 -3.91 -30.90
CA ILE A 408 -21.21 -3.05 -30.86
C ILE A 408 -20.52 -3.06 -32.21
N ASN A 409 -20.25 -1.86 -32.78
CA ASN A 409 -19.44 -1.72 -33.97
C ASN A 409 -17.96 -1.78 -33.58
N VAL A 410 -17.28 -2.86 -33.95
CA VAL A 410 -15.88 -3.08 -33.60
C VAL A 410 -14.89 -2.23 -34.40
N LEU A 411 -15.30 -1.66 -35.52
CA LEU A 411 -14.52 -0.78 -36.40
C LEU A 411 -15.28 0.53 -36.71
N PRO A 412 -15.45 1.42 -35.70
CA PRO A 412 -16.42 2.52 -35.75
C PRO A 412 -16.06 3.67 -36.68
N PHE A 413 -14.80 3.74 -37.19
CA PHE A 413 -14.29 4.88 -37.95
C PHE A 413 -14.36 4.67 -39.46
N ASN A 414 -14.86 3.54 -39.96
CA ASN A 414 -14.90 3.15 -41.36
C ASN A 414 -13.53 3.20 -42.09
N ASP A 415 -12.44 3.10 -41.30
CA ASP A 415 -11.07 3.05 -41.81
C ASP A 415 -10.52 1.61 -41.92
N GLY A 416 -11.27 0.62 -41.48
CA GLY A 416 -10.92 -0.81 -41.50
C GLY A 416 -9.80 -1.19 -40.51
N GLN A 417 -9.37 -0.30 -39.65
CA GLN A 417 -8.20 -0.53 -38.78
C GLN A 417 -8.43 -0.15 -37.31
N THR A 418 -9.09 0.97 -37.05
CA THR A 418 -9.23 1.48 -35.69
C THR A 418 -10.30 0.73 -34.91
N ILE A 419 -9.88 -0.02 -33.91
CA ILE A 419 -10.75 -0.87 -33.10
C ILE A 419 -11.46 -0.04 -32.03
N SER A 420 -12.76 -0.27 -31.87
CA SER A 420 -13.59 0.36 -30.83
C SER A 420 -13.03 0.11 -29.41
N PRO A 421 -12.98 1.12 -28.53
CA PRO A 421 -12.54 0.92 -27.16
C PRO A 421 -13.48 0.01 -26.35
N ILE A 422 -14.71 -0.20 -26.80
CA ILE A 422 -15.67 -1.13 -26.18
C ILE A 422 -15.78 -2.48 -26.95
N ALA A 423 -14.91 -2.76 -27.92
CA ALA A 423 -14.92 -4.02 -28.66
C ALA A 423 -14.78 -5.27 -27.78
N GLU A 424 -14.05 -5.16 -26.65
CA GLU A 424 -13.91 -6.20 -25.64
C GLU A 424 -15.22 -6.56 -24.93
N GLU A 425 -16.24 -5.67 -24.98
CA GLU A 425 -17.56 -5.89 -24.40
C GLU A 425 -18.47 -6.77 -25.27
N VAL A 426 -18.03 -7.09 -26.48
CA VAL A 426 -18.71 -8.08 -27.33
C VAL A 426 -18.70 -9.44 -26.62
N PRO A 427 -19.88 -10.08 -26.45
CA PRO A 427 -19.95 -11.36 -25.73
C PRO A 427 -19.00 -12.42 -26.30
N GLY A 428 -18.07 -12.92 -25.46
CA GLY A 428 -17.10 -13.94 -25.84
C GLY A 428 -15.83 -13.41 -26.55
N ALA A 429 -15.73 -12.10 -26.79
CA ALA A 429 -14.54 -11.52 -27.43
C ALA A 429 -13.34 -11.35 -26.50
N TYR A 430 -13.59 -11.18 -25.20
CA TYR A 430 -12.52 -10.93 -24.24
C TYR A 430 -12.79 -11.61 -22.90
N LYS A 431 -11.75 -12.14 -22.29
CA LYS A 431 -11.74 -12.58 -20.90
C LYS A 431 -10.32 -12.59 -20.35
N ASN A 432 -10.07 -11.83 -19.31
CA ASN A 432 -8.84 -11.88 -18.53
C ASN A 432 -9.21 -12.08 -17.06
N ASN A 433 -9.06 -13.32 -16.59
CA ASN A 433 -9.51 -13.72 -15.25
C ASN A 433 -8.34 -14.21 -14.43
N ARG A 434 -8.16 -13.58 -13.27
CA ARG A 434 -7.17 -13.94 -12.26
C ARG A 434 -7.85 -14.54 -11.03
N LEU A 435 -7.52 -15.77 -10.72
CA LEU A 435 -7.93 -16.44 -9.49
C LEU A 435 -6.74 -16.53 -8.56
N THR A 436 -6.88 -15.99 -7.35
CA THR A 436 -5.85 -16.06 -6.30
C THR A 436 -6.39 -16.86 -5.13
N SER A 437 -5.63 -17.85 -4.68
CA SER A 437 -5.85 -18.57 -3.43
C SER A 437 -4.63 -18.33 -2.54
N HIS A 438 -4.83 -17.67 -1.41
CA HIS A 438 -3.76 -17.25 -0.53
C HIS A 438 -4.02 -17.74 0.89
N LEU A 439 -3.14 -18.60 1.41
CA LEU A 439 -3.21 -19.18 2.74
C LEU A 439 -1.97 -18.78 3.52
N VAL A 440 -2.15 -17.97 4.55
CA VAL A 440 -1.09 -17.52 5.45
C VAL A 440 -1.41 -17.91 6.88
N GLY A 441 -0.41 -18.33 7.62
CA GLY A 441 -0.64 -18.61 9.03
C GLY A 441 0.60 -19.01 9.78
N ASN A 442 0.45 -19.13 11.08
CA ASN A 442 1.49 -19.63 11.97
C ASN A 442 0.93 -20.57 13.03
N VAL A 443 1.80 -21.41 13.53
CA VAL A 443 1.61 -22.21 14.74
C VAL A 443 2.79 -21.95 15.64
N GLY A 444 2.52 -21.55 16.88
CA GLY A 444 3.55 -21.21 17.85
C GLY A 444 3.34 -21.86 19.21
N ALA A 445 4.43 -22.15 19.89
CA ALA A 445 4.46 -22.60 21.27
C ALA A 445 5.28 -21.63 22.11
N THR A 446 4.71 -21.17 23.22
CA THR A 446 5.38 -20.35 24.22
C THR A 446 5.48 -21.12 25.51
N TRP A 447 6.72 -21.44 25.94
CA TRP A 447 7.00 -22.23 27.11
C TRP A 447 7.79 -21.43 28.15
N ASN A 448 7.17 -21.17 29.28
CA ASN A 448 7.84 -20.61 30.46
C ASN A 448 8.58 -21.73 31.17
N ILE A 449 9.87 -21.94 30.84
CA ILE A 449 10.72 -23.04 31.37
C ILE A 449 10.86 -22.90 32.87
N ILE A 450 11.18 -21.71 33.32
CA ILE A 450 11.20 -21.27 34.73
C ILE A 450 10.62 -19.87 34.76
N LYS A 451 10.45 -19.32 35.99
CA LYS A 451 10.04 -17.93 36.14
C LYS A 451 10.97 -17.01 35.34
N ASP A 452 10.41 -16.13 34.56
CA ASP A 452 11.09 -15.09 33.77
C ASP A 452 11.99 -15.62 32.63
N LEU A 453 12.06 -16.96 32.37
CA LEU A 453 12.74 -17.56 31.20
C LEU A 453 11.71 -18.22 30.28
N THR A 454 11.55 -17.64 29.11
CA THR A 454 10.56 -18.04 28.11
C THR A 454 11.21 -18.48 26.81
N LEU A 455 10.86 -19.68 26.33
CA LEU A 455 11.17 -20.17 25.00
C LEU A 455 9.92 -20.00 24.12
N THR A 456 10.06 -19.33 22.98
CA THR A 456 9.02 -19.25 21.96
C THR A 456 9.54 -19.86 20.68
N SER A 457 8.77 -20.80 20.09
CA SER A 457 9.03 -21.40 18.78
C SER A 457 7.83 -21.20 17.90
N THR A 458 8.01 -20.58 16.74
CA THR A 458 6.94 -20.27 15.79
C THR A 458 7.30 -20.81 14.40
N PHE A 459 6.41 -21.59 13.83
CA PHE A 459 6.47 -22.02 12.44
C PHE A 459 5.42 -21.22 11.66
N GLY A 460 5.88 -20.45 10.68
CA GLY A 460 5.05 -19.68 9.76
C GLY A 460 5.02 -20.30 8.37
N PHE A 461 3.90 -20.17 7.69
CA PHE A 461 3.75 -20.57 6.30
C PHE A 461 2.92 -19.54 5.56
N ASP A 462 3.20 -19.38 4.28
CA ASP A 462 2.52 -18.51 3.34
C ASP A 462 2.52 -19.23 1.99
N LYS A 463 1.33 -19.53 1.48
CA LYS A 463 1.15 -20.17 0.18
C LYS A 463 0.18 -19.39 -0.67
N LYS A 464 0.68 -18.86 -1.79
CA LYS A 464 -0.10 -18.08 -2.77
C LYS A 464 -0.09 -18.78 -4.12
N ASP A 465 -1.26 -19.26 -4.57
CA ASP A 465 -1.46 -19.82 -5.89
C ASP A 465 -2.26 -18.82 -6.72
N VAL A 466 -1.74 -18.44 -7.88
CA VAL A 466 -2.37 -17.49 -8.81
C VAL A 466 -2.50 -18.13 -10.18
N ARG A 467 -3.72 -18.24 -10.70
CA ARG A 467 -3.98 -18.59 -12.08
C ARG A 467 -4.49 -17.35 -12.83
N THR A 468 -3.79 -16.92 -13.84
CA THR A 468 -4.27 -15.91 -14.80
C THR A 468 -4.59 -16.61 -16.12
N GLY A 469 -5.82 -16.50 -16.59
CA GLY A 469 -6.24 -16.96 -17.91
C GLY A 469 -6.70 -15.79 -18.74
N HIS A 470 -6.11 -15.58 -19.91
CA HIS A 470 -6.38 -14.48 -20.79
C HIS A 470 -6.77 -14.98 -22.19
N PHE A 471 -7.82 -14.41 -22.74
CA PHE A 471 -8.27 -14.58 -24.13
C PHE A 471 -8.70 -13.24 -24.69
N ALA A 472 -8.27 -12.97 -25.90
CA ALA A 472 -8.74 -11.81 -26.67
C ALA A 472 -8.94 -12.21 -28.14
N ASP A 473 -10.10 -11.88 -28.68
CA ASP A 473 -10.43 -12.12 -30.11
C ASP A 473 -9.69 -11.12 -30.99
N THR A 474 -9.66 -11.39 -32.27
CA THR A 474 -8.97 -10.62 -33.33
C THR A 474 -9.32 -9.13 -33.27
N TYR A 475 -10.60 -8.80 -33.18
CA TYR A 475 -11.07 -7.40 -33.13
C TYR A 475 -11.25 -6.90 -31.72
N THR A 476 -10.24 -7.10 -30.87
CA THR A 476 -10.11 -6.48 -29.57
C THR A 476 -8.87 -5.58 -29.52
N LEU A 477 -8.73 -4.77 -28.49
CA LEU A 477 -7.53 -3.93 -28.32
C LEU A 477 -6.25 -4.75 -28.23
N ASP A 478 -6.33 -5.97 -27.70
CA ASP A 478 -5.19 -6.90 -27.59
C ASP A 478 -4.93 -7.65 -28.90
N GLY A 479 -5.96 -8.12 -29.60
CA GLY A 479 -5.84 -8.79 -30.90
C GLY A 479 -5.40 -7.84 -32.03
N ALA A 480 -5.68 -6.56 -31.84
CA ALA A 480 -5.27 -5.46 -32.73
C ALA A 480 -5.61 -5.67 -34.22
N GLY A 481 -6.69 -6.43 -34.55
CA GLY A 481 -7.10 -6.77 -35.90
C GLY A 481 -6.25 -7.85 -36.56
N ASN A 482 -5.23 -8.42 -35.87
CA ASN A 482 -4.28 -9.34 -36.51
C ASN A 482 -4.56 -10.81 -36.19
N TYR A 483 -4.81 -11.14 -34.93
CA TYR A 483 -4.99 -12.52 -34.46
C TYR A 483 -5.79 -12.56 -33.17
N SER A 484 -6.42 -13.69 -32.89
CA SER A 484 -6.87 -13.99 -31.55
C SER A 484 -5.72 -14.56 -30.72
N LEU A 485 -5.71 -14.28 -29.42
CA LEU A 485 -4.66 -14.78 -28.52
C LEU A 485 -5.27 -15.44 -27.28
N ALA A 486 -4.60 -16.46 -26.76
CA ALA A 486 -4.93 -17.04 -25.47
C ALA A 486 -3.67 -17.44 -24.70
N ASP A 487 -3.67 -17.15 -23.41
CA ASP A 487 -2.62 -17.60 -22.50
C ASP A 487 -3.16 -17.97 -21.11
N VAL A 488 -2.44 -18.88 -20.47
CA VAL A 488 -2.66 -19.25 -19.08
C VAL A 488 -1.32 -19.24 -18.35
N ILE A 489 -1.28 -18.52 -17.25
CA ILE A 489 -0.14 -18.46 -16.35
C ILE A 489 -0.59 -19.02 -14.99
N ASN A 490 0.12 -20.02 -14.49
CA ASN A 490 -0.03 -20.53 -13.13
C ASN A 490 1.25 -20.19 -12.36
N HIS A 491 1.10 -19.43 -11.30
CA HIS A 491 2.18 -19.04 -10.39
C HIS A 491 1.87 -19.59 -9.01
N SER A 492 2.84 -20.30 -8.40
CA SER A 492 2.75 -20.81 -7.03
C SER A 492 3.94 -20.30 -6.24
N ASP A 493 3.67 -19.64 -5.13
CA ASP A 493 4.68 -19.13 -4.21
C ASP A 493 4.48 -19.77 -2.84
N VAL A 494 5.49 -20.48 -2.34
CA VAL A 494 5.46 -21.19 -1.06
C VAL A 494 6.60 -20.68 -0.19
N ASN A 495 6.22 -19.97 0.87
CA ASN A 495 7.13 -19.46 1.89
C ASN A 495 6.93 -20.20 3.19
N TRP A 496 8.00 -20.55 3.88
CA TRP A 496 7.93 -20.94 5.27
C TRP A 496 9.03 -20.31 6.10
N SER A 497 8.75 -20.11 7.36
CA SER A 497 9.68 -19.61 8.35
C SER A 497 9.64 -20.46 9.61
N TRP A 498 10.79 -20.62 10.26
CA TRP A 498 10.86 -21.23 11.58
C TRP A 498 11.76 -20.39 12.47
N GLU A 499 11.16 -19.83 13.48
CA GLU A 499 11.79 -18.84 14.36
C GLU A 499 11.73 -19.31 15.79
N ASN A 500 12.89 -19.24 16.49
CA ASN A 500 13.01 -19.64 17.89
C ASN A 500 13.67 -18.53 18.67
N THR A 501 13.11 -18.18 19.83
CA THR A 501 13.64 -17.17 20.74
C THR A 501 13.64 -17.65 22.17
N LEU A 502 14.74 -17.42 22.86
CA LEU A 502 14.89 -17.63 24.31
C LEU A 502 15.06 -16.26 24.96
N ALA A 503 14.12 -15.86 25.80
CA ALA A 503 14.10 -14.58 26.50
C ALA A 503 14.18 -14.78 28.01
N TYR A 504 15.05 -14.00 28.67
CA TYR A 504 15.20 -13.99 30.14
C TYR A 504 15.15 -12.56 30.64
N SER A 505 14.23 -12.27 31.56
CA SER A 505 14.04 -10.92 32.12
C SER A 505 14.14 -10.95 33.64
N PHE A 506 14.92 -10.05 34.23
CA PHE A 506 15.09 -9.98 35.69
C PHE A 506 15.31 -8.55 36.16
N THR A 507 15.00 -8.32 37.44
CA THR A 507 15.17 -7.03 38.11
C THR A 507 16.08 -7.16 39.30
N LEU A 508 17.11 -6.30 39.36
CA LEU A 508 18.05 -6.19 40.49
C LEU A 508 18.01 -4.76 41.01
N GLY A 509 17.22 -4.52 42.08
CA GLY A 509 17.03 -3.18 42.61
C GLY A 509 16.47 -2.20 41.59
N LYS A 510 17.29 -1.23 41.16
CA LYS A 510 16.90 -0.24 40.12
C LYS A 510 17.27 -0.65 38.70
N HIS A 511 17.84 -1.83 38.50
CA HIS A 511 18.32 -2.36 37.23
C HIS A 511 17.30 -3.38 36.72
N ASN A 512 16.71 -3.11 35.56
CA ASN A 512 15.88 -4.07 34.82
C ASN A 512 16.65 -4.51 33.58
N LEU A 513 16.83 -5.81 33.41
CA LEU A 513 17.53 -6.39 32.27
C LEU A 513 16.65 -7.42 31.58
N SER A 514 16.53 -7.34 30.25
CA SER A 514 15.90 -8.35 29.41
C SER A 514 16.90 -8.78 28.33
N LEU A 515 17.24 -10.05 28.33
CA LEU A 515 18.15 -10.69 27.38
C LEU A 515 17.33 -11.57 26.46
N MET A 516 17.64 -11.55 25.18
CA MET A 516 17.03 -12.43 24.19
C MET A 516 18.10 -12.94 23.23
N ALA A 517 18.03 -14.23 22.90
CA ALA A 517 18.80 -14.86 21.83
C ALA A 517 17.84 -15.66 20.95
N GLY A 518 18.12 -15.71 19.66
CA GLY A 518 17.26 -16.44 18.75
C GLY A 518 17.93 -16.83 17.44
N ASN A 519 17.24 -17.69 16.71
CA ASN A 519 17.56 -18.03 15.32
C ASN A 519 16.29 -18.04 14.48
N ALA A 520 16.46 -17.84 13.17
CA ALA A 520 15.38 -17.91 12.20
C ALA A 520 15.86 -18.55 10.91
N LEU A 521 15.02 -19.40 10.33
CA LEU A 521 15.23 -20.05 9.03
C LEU A 521 14.07 -19.67 8.12
N TYR A 522 14.38 -19.32 6.88
CA TYR A 522 13.41 -18.97 5.85
C TYR A 522 13.69 -19.72 4.57
N LYS A 523 12.64 -20.14 3.89
CA LYS A 523 12.73 -20.68 2.53
C LYS A 523 11.53 -20.17 1.72
N ASN A 524 11.84 -19.71 0.52
CA ASN A 524 10.86 -19.40 -0.52
C ASN A 524 11.09 -20.33 -1.71
N VAL A 525 10.00 -20.81 -2.30
CA VAL A 525 9.97 -21.53 -3.57
C VAL A 525 8.88 -20.94 -4.43
N ALA A 526 9.26 -20.38 -5.56
CA ALA A 526 8.34 -19.85 -6.56
C ALA A 526 8.42 -20.68 -7.85
N GLU A 527 7.25 -21.13 -8.33
CA GLU A 527 7.10 -21.86 -9.57
C GLU A 527 6.13 -21.16 -10.50
N GLU A 528 6.47 -21.09 -11.76
CA GLU A 528 5.60 -20.52 -12.78
C GLU A 528 5.53 -21.46 -13.99
N TYR A 529 4.33 -21.63 -14.52
CA TYR A 529 4.05 -22.37 -15.75
C TYR A 529 3.21 -21.49 -16.65
N LYS A 530 3.63 -21.29 -17.91
CA LYS A 530 2.93 -20.50 -18.91
C LYS A 530 2.73 -21.29 -20.19
N GLY A 531 1.49 -21.27 -20.68
CA GLY A 531 1.12 -21.66 -22.05
C GLY A 531 0.49 -20.48 -22.75
N ALA A 532 0.87 -20.20 -23.99
CA ALA A 532 0.36 -19.09 -24.78
C ALA A 532 0.39 -19.41 -26.28
N GLY A 533 -0.38 -18.68 -27.07
CA GLY A 533 -0.32 -18.75 -28.52
C GLY A 533 -1.42 -17.93 -29.19
N HIS A 534 -1.49 -18.03 -30.53
CA HIS A 534 -2.38 -17.25 -31.35
C HIS A 534 -3.34 -18.12 -32.17
N ASN A 535 -4.40 -17.49 -32.71
CA ASN A 535 -5.36 -18.08 -33.64
C ASN A 535 -6.04 -19.32 -33.07
N LEU A 536 -6.86 -19.14 -32.04
CA LEU A 536 -7.66 -20.22 -31.48
C LEU A 536 -8.73 -20.66 -32.48
N ILE A 537 -8.89 -21.97 -32.70
CA ILE A 537 -9.86 -22.55 -33.66
C ILE A 537 -11.30 -22.08 -33.39
N SER A 538 -11.66 -21.89 -32.12
CA SER A 538 -12.97 -21.39 -31.72
C SER A 538 -12.85 -20.48 -30.50
N SER A 539 -13.33 -19.24 -30.60
CA SER A 539 -13.38 -18.26 -29.53
C SER A 539 -14.25 -18.71 -28.34
N THR A 540 -15.21 -19.61 -28.56
CA THR A 540 -16.08 -20.11 -27.47
C THR A 540 -15.34 -20.88 -26.39
N MET A 541 -14.13 -21.36 -26.68
CA MET A 541 -13.29 -22.07 -25.73
C MET A 541 -12.47 -21.14 -24.83
N LEU A 542 -12.35 -19.87 -25.20
CA LEU A 542 -11.54 -18.88 -24.50
C LEU A 542 -10.12 -19.41 -24.23
N PHE A 543 -9.57 -19.19 -23.06
CA PHE A 543 -8.26 -19.73 -22.64
C PHE A 543 -8.33 -21.18 -22.08
N TYR A 544 -9.50 -21.82 -22.05
CA TYR A 544 -9.64 -23.17 -21.45
C TYR A 544 -9.14 -24.30 -22.33
N ASN A 545 -8.80 -24.03 -23.59
CA ASN A 545 -8.25 -25.02 -24.51
C ASN A 545 -7.08 -24.48 -25.34
N LEU A 546 -5.91 -24.38 -24.72
CA LEU A 546 -4.68 -23.93 -25.41
C LEU A 546 -4.22 -24.91 -26.48
N GLY A 547 -4.66 -26.18 -26.46
CA GLY A 547 -4.38 -27.14 -27.53
C GLY A 547 -5.05 -26.82 -28.87
N GLY A 548 -6.04 -25.89 -28.88
CA GLY A 548 -6.68 -25.37 -30.08
C GLY A 548 -5.98 -24.18 -30.74
N LEU A 549 -4.87 -23.70 -30.20
CA LEU A 549 -4.07 -22.64 -30.78
C LEU A 549 -3.32 -23.14 -32.03
N GLN A 550 -3.35 -22.37 -33.11
CA GLN A 550 -2.76 -22.76 -34.38
C GLN A 550 -1.36 -22.21 -34.61
N ASP A 551 -1.08 -21.03 -34.04
CA ASP A 551 0.16 -20.29 -34.28
C ASP A 551 0.84 -19.86 -33.00
N SER A 552 2.16 -19.62 -33.09
CA SER A 552 2.99 -19.00 -32.04
C SER A 552 2.87 -19.69 -30.66
N GLN A 553 2.67 -21.01 -30.66
CA GLN A 553 2.56 -21.77 -29.42
C GLN A 553 3.84 -21.68 -28.61
N GLN A 554 3.71 -21.28 -27.35
CA GLN A 554 4.82 -21.11 -26.42
C GLN A 554 4.48 -21.83 -25.12
N ILE A 555 5.44 -22.61 -24.62
CA ILE A 555 5.39 -23.22 -23.28
C ILE A 555 6.65 -22.79 -22.56
N SER A 556 6.50 -22.30 -21.34
CA SER A 556 7.63 -21.96 -20.49
C SER A 556 7.35 -22.36 -19.05
N SER A 557 8.42 -22.60 -18.31
CA SER A 557 8.38 -22.82 -16.88
C SER A 557 9.55 -22.15 -16.21
N ASN A 558 9.37 -21.69 -14.98
CA ASN A 558 10.40 -21.12 -14.14
C ASN A 558 10.33 -21.71 -12.74
N TYR A 559 11.49 -21.94 -12.13
CA TYR A 559 11.63 -22.40 -10.76
C TYR A 559 12.68 -21.56 -10.05
N VAL A 560 12.30 -20.94 -8.94
CA VAL A 560 13.19 -20.10 -8.13
C VAL A 560 13.12 -20.55 -6.68
N GLN A 561 14.28 -20.80 -6.08
CA GLN A 561 14.38 -21.10 -4.65
C GLN A 561 15.37 -20.18 -3.98
N THR A 562 14.96 -19.59 -2.86
CA THR A 562 15.83 -18.80 -1.98
C THR A 562 15.75 -19.29 -0.55
N THR A 563 16.86 -19.18 0.17
CA THR A 563 16.93 -19.54 1.59
C THR A 563 17.68 -18.47 2.36
N MET A 564 17.33 -18.31 3.63
CA MET A 564 18.03 -17.42 4.55
C MET A 564 18.10 -18.06 5.93
N ALA A 565 19.24 -17.89 6.59
CA ALA A 565 19.44 -18.27 7.98
C ALA A 565 19.95 -17.08 8.79
N SER A 566 19.44 -16.95 10.01
CA SER A 566 19.72 -15.79 10.85
C SER A 566 19.97 -16.19 12.29
N PHE A 567 20.93 -15.50 12.95
CA PHE A 567 21.19 -15.60 14.39
C PHE A 567 21.16 -14.20 14.96
N PHE A 568 20.51 -14.01 16.10
CA PHE A 568 20.37 -12.67 16.69
C PHE A 568 20.32 -12.70 18.20
N GLY A 569 20.75 -11.59 18.80
CA GLY A 569 20.65 -11.34 20.23
C GLY A 569 20.26 -9.88 20.52
N ARG A 570 19.49 -9.67 21.57
CA ARG A 570 19.06 -8.35 22.04
C ARG A 570 19.23 -8.23 23.55
N ILE A 571 19.73 -7.08 23.97
CA ILE A 571 19.84 -6.68 25.37
C ILE A 571 19.01 -5.41 25.52
N ASN A 572 18.00 -5.45 26.37
CA ASN A 572 17.28 -4.26 26.84
C ASN A 572 17.66 -4.03 28.30
N TYR A 573 18.19 -2.85 28.59
CA TYR A 573 18.58 -2.42 29.92
C TYR A 573 17.87 -1.15 30.29
N LYS A 574 17.31 -1.12 31.50
CA LYS A 574 16.63 0.04 32.06
C LYS A 574 17.13 0.29 33.47
N PHE A 575 17.63 1.49 33.72
CA PHE A 575 18.13 1.93 35.01
C PHE A 575 17.22 2.99 35.62
N ASN A 576 16.76 2.73 36.84
CA ASN A 576 15.95 3.64 37.64
C ASN A 576 14.72 4.23 36.92
N GLU A 577 14.14 3.46 35.97
CA GLU A 577 13.03 3.88 35.07
C GLU A 577 13.34 5.13 34.21
N LYS A 578 14.59 5.62 34.19
CA LYS A 578 14.99 6.87 33.53
C LYS A 578 15.86 6.67 32.32
N TYR A 579 16.85 5.81 32.40
CA TYR A 579 17.84 5.58 31.38
C TYR A 579 17.60 4.21 30.75
N LEU A 580 17.42 4.19 29.44
CA LEU A 580 17.12 2.97 28.71
C LEU A 580 18.19 2.76 27.62
N MET A 581 18.58 1.51 27.44
CA MET A 581 19.52 1.11 26.39
C MET A 581 19.02 -0.17 25.72
N THR A 582 19.05 -0.21 24.42
CA THR A 582 18.84 -1.42 23.62
C THR A 582 20.06 -1.67 22.76
N VAL A 583 20.60 -2.88 22.80
CA VAL A 583 21.66 -3.35 21.90
C VAL A 583 21.14 -4.57 21.16
N THR A 584 21.21 -4.56 19.85
CA THR A 584 20.85 -5.71 19.00
C THR A 584 22.04 -6.07 18.11
N LEU A 585 22.37 -7.36 18.09
CA LEU A 585 23.37 -7.93 17.21
C LEU A 585 22.68 -8.99 16.37
N ARG A 586 22.89 -8.93 15.07
CA ARG A 586 22.29 -9.92 14.14
C ARG A 586 23.27 -10.29 13.05
N GLN A 587 23.25 -11.55 12.67
CA GLN A 587 23.99 -12.11 11.56
C GLN A 587 23.03 -12.86 10.64
N ASP A 588 22.96 -12.44 9.38
CA ASP A 588 22.10 -13.03 8.34
C ASP A 588 22.96 -13.66 7.24
N GLY A 589 22.57 -14.85 6.78
CA GLY A 589 23.14 -15.51 5.63
C GLY A 589 22.09 -15.73 4.55
N SER A 590 22.33 -15.20 3.32
CA SER A 590 21.40 -15.26 2.19
C SER A 590 21.96 -16.05 1.03
N SER A 591 21.16 -16.98 0.47
CA SER A 591 21.55 -17.82 -0.67
C SER A 591 21.67 -17.08 -2.00
N VAL A 592 21.12 -15.85 -2.10
CA VAL A 592 21.17 -15.04 -3.34
C VAL A 592 22.51 -14.37 -3.58
N LEU A 593 23.35 -14.28 -2.54
CA LEU A 593 24.66 -13.65 -2.60
C LEU A 593 25.77 -14.67 -2.89
N ALA A 594 26.93 -14.18 -3.27
CA ALA A 594 28.07 -15.02 -3.61
C ALA A 594 28.54 -15.86 -2.42
N LYS A 595 29.05 -17.06 -2.68
CA LYS A 595 29.32 -18.11 -1.69
C LYS A 595 30.10 -17.63 -0.46
N ASP A 596 31.13 -16.80 -0.66
CA ASP A 596 31.98 -16.31 0.42
C ASP A 596 31.50 -14.95 0.99
N HIS A 597 30.41 -14.38 0.45
CA HIS A 597 29.80 -13.10 0.83
C HIS A 597 28.35 -13.22 1.33
N GLN A 598 27.88 -14.45 1.56
CA GLN A 598 26.51 -14.74 2.00
C GLN A 598 26.19 -14.16 3.38
N TRP A 599 27.17 -14.09 4.30
CA TRP A 599 26.97 -13.71 5.68
C TRP A 599 27.25 -12.22 5.91
N GLY A 600 26.26 -11.51 6.47
CA GLY A 600 26.35 -10.11 6.89
C GLY A 600 26.13 -9.95 8.38
N PHE A 601 26.85 -8.99 9.02
CA PHE A 601 26.73 -8.66 10.43
C PHE A 601 26.11 -7.26 10.60
N PHE A 602 25.04 -7.15 11.38
CA PHE A 602 24.19 -5.96 11.50
C PHE A 602 23.99 -5.57 12.96
N PRO A 603 24.89 -4.75 13.54
CA PRO A 603 24.78 -4.25 14.91
C PRO A 603 23.91 -3.00 14.98
N SER A 604 23.22 -2.80 16.12
CA SER A 604 22.54 -1.55 16.44
C SER A 604 22.56 -1.26 17.94
N VAL A 605 22.55 0.02 18.27
CA VAL A 605 22.44 0.54 19.63
C VAL A 605 21.43 1.69 19.68
N ALA A 606 20.61 1.72 20.72
CA ALA A 606 19.74 2.84 21.01
C ALA A 606 19.78 3.18 22.50
N LEU A 607 19.70 4.48 22.78
CA LEU A 607 19.67 5.06 24.10
C LEU A 607 18.42 5.93 24.22
N ALA A 608 17.77 5.88 25.37
CA ALA A 608 16.71 6.82 25.67
C ALA A 608 16.82 7.34 27.10
N TRP A 609 16.52 8.63 27.27
CA TRP A 609 16.52 9.31 28.55
C TRP A 609 15.15 9.93 28.81
N ARG A 610 14.47 9.47 29.84
CA ARG A 610 13.22 10.03 30.33
C ARG A 610 13.51 11.24 31.21
N MET A 611 13.57 12.40 30.58
CA MET A 611 13.95 13.66 31.22
C MET A 611 12.90 14.12 32.22
N ASN A 612 11.61 13.85 31.96
CA ASN A 612 10.51 14.18 32.87
C ASN A 612 10.61 13.48 34.25
N GLU A 613 11.32 12.36 34.35
CA GLU A 613 11.55 11.64 35.62
C GLU A 613 12.69 12.25 36.47
N GLU A 614 13.42 13.23 35.93
CA GLU A 614 14.50 13.90 36.63
C GLU A 614 13.97 14.90 37.66
N ASN A 615 14.67 15.03 38.79
CA ASN A 615 14.25 15.89 39.89
C ASN A 615 14.04 17.34 39.49
N PHE A 616 14.77 17.85 38.50
CA PHE A 616 14.67 19.22 38.02
C PHE A 616 13.47 19.45 37.09
N LEU A 617 12.85 18.42 36.53
CA LEU A 617 11.64 18.52 35.65
C LEU A 617 10.40 17.91 36.29
N LYS A 618 10.55 16.98 37.24
CA LYS A 618 9.46 16.21 37.85
C LYS A 618 8.34 17.05 38.48
N ASN A 619 8.65 18.27 38.91
CA ASN A 619 7.70 19.17 39.58
C ASN A 619 7.01 20.13 38.57
N ILE A 620 7.27 20.04 37.29
CA ILE A 620 6.62 20.86 36.27
C ILE A 620 5.30 20.17 35.88
N GLU A 621 4.19 20.62 36.48
CA GLU A 621 2.85 20.03 36.30
C GLU A 621 2.38 20.06 34.81
N GLN A 622 2.85 21.04 34.03
CA GLN A 622 2.52 21.18 32.62
C GLN A 622 3.25 20.16 31.74
N LEU A 623 4.35 19.57 32.21
CA LEU A 623 5.18 18.62 31.46
C LEU A 623 4.80 17.18 31.85
N SER A 624 4.06 16.52 30.96
CA SER A 624 3.58 15.15 31.19
C SER A 624 4.59 14.09 30.73
N ASN A 625 5.30 14.37 29.63
CA ASN A 625 6.33 13.50 29.07
C ASN A 625 7.43 14.31 28.39
N LEU A 626 8.68 13.92 28.59
CA LEU A 626 9.79 14.41 27.80
C LEU A 626 10.88 13.34 27.77
N LYS A 627 11.08 12.75 26.57
CA LYS A 627 12.05 11.68 26.37
C LYS A 627 12.94 11.99 25.18
N LEU A 628 14.25 11.97 25.39
CA LEU A 628 15.26 12.04 24.34
C LEU A 628 15.63 10.63 23.88
N ARG A 629 15.71 10.40 22.58
CA ARG A 629 16.10 9.12 21.94
C ARG A 629 17.28 9.35 21.01
N LEU A 630 18.25 8.45 21.06
CA LEU A 630 19.41 8.41 20.16
C LEU A 630 19.56 6.99 19.65
N SER A 631 19.67 6.78 18.37
CA SER A 631 19.93 5.45 17.82
C SER A 631 20.94 5.50 16.67
N TYR A 632 21.74 4.43 16.58
CA TYR A 632 22.63 4.17 15.46
C TYR A 632 22.65 2.67 15.18
N GLY A 633 22.62 2.30 13.88
CA GLY A 633 22.73 0.91 13.49
C GLY A 633 22.98 0.74 11.99
N ILE A 634 23.36 -0.48 11.66
CA ILE A 634 23.61 -0.91 10.29
C ILE A 634 22.59 -2.00 9.95
N SER A 635 21.92 -1.86 8.81
CA SER A 635 21.08 -2.88 8.19
C SER A 635 21.65 -3.27 6.83
N GLY A 636 21.37 -4.50 6.41
CA GLY A 636 21.78 -5.01 5.09
C GLY A 636 20.60 -5.09 4.14
N ASN A 637 20.85 -5.14 2.84
CA ASN A 637 19.87 -5.47 1.81
C ASN A 637 20.51 -6.49 0.87
N SER A 638 19.77 -7.58 0.55
CA SER A 638 20.19 -8.60 -0.42
C SER A 638 19.17 -8.77 -1.54
N ALA A 639 18.38 -7.71 -1.81
CA ALA A 639 17.27 -7.75 -2.76
C ALA A 639 17.77 -7.77 -4.23
N VAL A 640 18.49 -8.82 -4.58
CA VAL A 640 18.78 -9.24 -5.96
C VAL A 640 18.02 -10.54 -6.25
N SER A 641 17.70 -10.75 -7.52
CA SER A 641 17.08 -12.01 -7.93
C SER A 641 18.02 -13.19 -7.67
N ALA A 642 17.46 -14.36 -7.43
CA ALA A 642 18.26 -15.57 -7.25
C ALA A 642 19.14 -15.85 -8.48
N TYR A 643 20.29 -16.49 -8.23
CA TYR A 643 21.23 -16.96 -9.26
C TYR A 643 22.02 -15.88 -10.02
N GLN A 644 21.86 -14.60 -9.69
CA GLN A 644 22.56 -13.48 -10.35
C GLN A 644 24.08 -13.56 -10.19
N THR A 645 24.57 -14.23 -9.13
CA THR A 645 26.01 -14.42 -8.87
C THR A 645 26.67 -15.49 -9.74
N GLN A 646 25.87 -16.38 -10.32
CA GLN A 646 26.38 -17.55 -11.05
C GLN A 646 26.49 -17.33 -12.56
N GLY A 647 26.00 -16.20 -13.07
CA GLY A 647 25.80 -15.96 -14.48
C GLY A 647 24.57 -16.69 -15.03
N GLY A 648 24.18 -16.36 -16.22
CA GLY A 648 23.00 -16.94 -16.87
C GLY A 648 23.26 -17.27 -18.34
N LEU A 649 22.54 -18.27 -18.84
CA LEU A 649 22.51 -18.57 -20.27
C LEU A 649 21.24 -17.98 -20.89
N GLY A 650 21.42 -17.19 -21.95
CA GLY A 650 20.35 -16.76 -22.83
C GLY A 650 20.10 -17.82 -23.90
N LYS A 651 18.82 -17.99 -24.27
CA LYS A 651 18.43 -18.83 -25.41
C LYS A 651 18.08 -17.92 -26.59
N THR A 652 18.64 -18.18 -27.73
CA THR A 652 18.28 -17.51 -28.99
C THR A 652 18.03 -18.52 -30.07
N MET A 653 17.22 -18.17 -31.02
CA MET A 653 17.00 -18.93 -32.24
C MET A 653 17.71 -18.23 -33.41
N TYR A 654 18.65 -18.93 -34.02
CA TYR A 654 19.27 -18.49 -35.25
C TYR A 654 18.53 -19.09 -36.43
N ALA A 655 18.01 -18.23 -37.30
CA ALA A 655 17.41 -18.67 -38.54
C ALA A 655 18.52 -18.90 -39.56
N TYR A 656 18.62 -20.12 -40.07
CA TYR A 656 19.47 -20.46 -41.19
C TYR A 656 18.60 -20.73 -42.42
N LEU A 657 18.83 -20.00 -43.50
CA LEU A 657 18.27 -20.29 -44.81
C LEU A 657 19.08 -21.41 -45.49
N ILE A 658 18.64 -22.67 -45.32
CA ILE A 658 19.18 -23.81 -46.04
C ILE A 658 18.07 -24.29 -47.04
N ASN A 659 18.36 -24.27 -48.29
CA ASN A 659 17.41 -24.70 -49.35
C ASN A 659 16.07 -23.99 -49.39
N ASN A 660 16.02 -22.68 -49.13
CA ASN A 660 14.79 -21.89 -49.10
C ASN A 660 13.80 -22.29 -47.99
N THR A 661 14.19 -23.05 -47.02
CA THR A 661 13.43 -23.36 -45.83
C THR A 661 13.99 -22.66 -44.63
N GLU A 662 13.17 -21.95 -43.86
CA GLU A 662 13.54 -21.36 -42.57
C GLU A 662 13.69 -22.48 -41.54
N ASN A 663 14.93 -22.90 -41.33
CA ASN A 663 15.27 -23.81 -40.24
C ASN A 663 15.81 -23.01 -39.06
N GLY A 664 15.08 -22.93 -37.97
CA GLY A 664 15.54 -22.33 -36.70
C GLY A 664 16.43 -23.30 -35.91
N ALA A 665 17.66 -22.86 -35.61
CA ALA A 665 18.51 -23.60 -34.68
C ALA A 665 18.57 -22.83 -33.34
N TYR A 666 18.23 -23.52 -32.26
CA TYR A 666 18.35 -22.95 -30.93
C TYR A 666 19.80 -23.00 -30.47
N GLY A 667 20.34 -21.86 -30.06
CA GLY A 667 21.62 -21.73 -29.42
C GLY A 667 21.50 -21.13 -28.01
N TYR A 668 22.51 -21.40 -27.20
CA TYR A 668 22.66 -20.76 -25.89
C TYR A 668 23.90 -19.89 -25.91
N TYR A 669 23.80 -18.73 -25.28
CA TYR A 669 24.91 -17.79 -25.10
C TYR A 669 24.99 -17.33 -23.65
N PRO A 670 26.15 -16.96 -23.14
CA PRO A 670 26.29 -16.36 -21.83
C PRO A 670 25.57 -14.99 -21.82
N ALA A 671 24.44 -14.90 -21.09
CA ALA A 671 23.63 -13.69 -21.07
C ALA A 671 23.96 -12.74 -19.92
N LEU A 672 24.47 -13.29 -18.82
CA LEU A 672 24.82 -12.55 -17.61
C LEU A 672 26.21 -12.92 -17.12
N THR A 673 27.02 -11.91 -16.85
CA THR A 673 28.35 -12.08 -16.26
C THR A 673 28.25 -12.57 -14.81
N PRO A 674 28.88 -13.69 -14.44
CA PRO A 674 28.93 -14.10 -13.04
C PRO A 674 29.73 -13.10 -12.21
N ASN A 675 29.26 -12.86 -10.97
CA ASN A 675 30.01 -12.09 -9.97
C ASN A 675 30.11 -12.88 -8.67
N TYR A 676 31.26 -13.45 -8.42
CA TYR A 676 31.54 -14.26 -7.21
C TYR A 676 31.90 -13.42 -5.97
N ASN A 677 31.90 -12.08 -6.10
CA ASN A 677 32.15 -11.14 -5.00
C ASN A 677 30.89 -10.37 -4.59
N LEU A 678 29.73 -10.65 -5.20
CA LEU A 678 28.50 -9.93 -4.92
C LEU A 678 28.04 -10.16 -3.47
N GLY A 679 28.05 -9.10 -2.69
CA GLY A 679 27.74 -9.11 -1.26
C GLY A 679 26.56 -8.22 -0.87
N TRP A 680 26.48 -7.89 0.41
CA TRP A 680 25.42 -7.11 0.99
C TRP A 680 25.52 -5.61 0.65
N GLU A 681 24.44 -5.02 0.22
CA GLU A 681 24.23 -3.57 0.32
C GLU A 681 24.04 -3.20 1.80
N LYS A 682 24.64 -2.10 2.28
CA LYS A 682 24.64 -1.72 3.68
C LYS A 682 24.11 -0.30 3.89
N THR A 683 23.15 -0.15 4.79
CA THR A 683 22.62 1.16 5.19
C THR A 683 22.96 1.44 6.64
N ALA A 684 23.75 2.48 6.89
CA ALA A 684 23.99 3.03 8.22
C ALA A 684 22.98 4.15 8.51
N THR A 685 22.23 4.01 9.60
CA THR A 685 21.19 4.99 10.02
C THR A 685 21.54 5.56 11.38
N ALA A 686 21.58 6.90 11.47
CA ALA A 686 21.60 7.65 12.73
C ALA A 686 20.28 8.39 12.92
N ASN A 687 19.70 8.37 14.12
CA ASN A 687 18.45 9.05 14.44
C ASN A 687 18.53 9.72 15.81
N ILE A 688 18.01 10.94 15.90
CA ILE A 688 17.79 11.68 17.14
C ILE A 688 16.29 11.99 17.21
N GLY A 689 15.66 11.62 18.33
CA GLY A 689 14.23 11.83 18.52
C GLY A 689 13.90 12.43 19.87
N ILE A 690 12.84 13.22 19.91
CA ILE A 690 12.26 13.78 21.14
C ILE A 690 10.78 13.41 21.16
N ASP A 691 10.35 12.70 22.20
CA ASP A 691 8.94 12.50 22.50
C ASP A 691 8.54 13.50 23.57
N PHE A 692 7.42 14.19 23.38
CA PHE A 692 6.93 15.22 24.30
C PHE A 692 5.45 15.06 24.61
N GLY A 693 5.05 15.52 25.80
CA GLY A 693 3.66 15.59 26.23
C GLY A 693 3.47 16.74 27.22
N PHE A 694 2.45 17.55 27.01
CA PHE A 694 2.12 18.69 27.84
C PHE A 694 0.66 18.66 28.27
N PHE A 695 0.38 19.27 29.45
CA PHE A 695 -0.97 19.45 30.00
C PHE A 695 -1.76 18.13 30.10
N ASN A 696 -1.18 17.12 30.78
CA ASN A 696 -1.70 15.74 30.86
C ASN A 696 -1.93 15.12 29.46
N ASN A 697 -0.91 15.24 28.59
CA ASN A 697 -0.88 14.76 27.21
C ASN A 697 -1.98 15.37 26.30
N ARG A 698 -2.61 16.49 26.69
CA ARG A 698 -3.51 17.22 25.76
C ARG A 698 -2.82 17.68 24.49
N ILE A 699 -1.53 17.91 24.59
CA ILE A 699 -0.63 18.11 23.45
C ILE A 699 0.48 17.08 23.58
N SER A 700 0.59 16.17 22.66
CA SER A 700 1.62 15.14 22.64
C SER A 700 2.17 14.95 21.23
N GLY A 701 3.37 14.40 21.13
CA GLY A 701 3.95 14.18 19.80
C GLY A 701 5.38 13.69 19.85
N SER A 702 5.98 13.62 18.67
CA SER A 702 7.40 13.28 18.48
C SER A 702 8.02 14.10 17.36
N LEU A 703 9.28 14.41 17.51
CA LEU A 703 10.15 14.99 16.48
C LEU A 703 11.34 14.06 16.29
N ASP A 704 11.56 13.58 15.09
CA ASP A 704 12.71 12.75 14.70
C ASP A 704 13.52 13.44 13.61
N ILE A 705 14.84 13.44 13.75
CA ILE A 705 15.80 13.89 12.74
C ILE A 705 16.72 12.72 12.45
N TYR A 706 16.86 12.39 11.17
CA TYR A 706 17.63 11.22 10.78
C TYR A 706 18.57 11.48 9.60
N GLN A 707 19.60 10.64 9.52
CA GLN A 707 20.48 10.50 8.38
C GLN A 707 20.69 9.01 8.08
N GLN A 708 20.58 8.64 6.81
CA GLN A 708 20.84 7.30 6.30
C GLN A 708 21.88 7.40 5.18
N LYS A 709 22.87 6.51 5.22
CA LYS A 709 23.90 6.37 4.17
C LYS A 709 23.93 4.93 3.72
N THR A 710 23.63 4.71 2.46
CA THR A 710 23.67 3.39 1.84
C THR A 710 24.94 3.31 0.97
N SER A 711 25.70 2.25 1.16
CA SER A 711 26.93 1.94 0.41
C SER A 711 26.86 0.54 -0.16
N ASP A 712 27.76 0.26 -1.09
CA ASP A 712 27.86 -1.05 -1.74
C ASP A 712 26.51 -1.41 -2.43
N LEU A 713 25.89 -0.44 -3.13
CA LEU A 713 24.60 -0.62 -3.80
C LEU A 713 24.66 -1.82 -4.76
N LEU A 714 23.62 -2.63 -4.74
CA LEU A 714 23.43 -3.71 -5.69
C LEU A 714 22.97 -3.13 -7.02
N MET A 715 23.89 -2.97 -7.97
CA MET A 715 23.64 -2.31 -9.25
C MET A 715 24.10 -3.13 -10.43
N GLN A 716 23.42 -2.93 -11.57
CA GLN A 716 23.92 -3.37 -12.87
C GLN A 716 24.79 -2.28 -13.47
N LYS A 717 26.07 -2.58 -13.69
CA LYS A 717 26.99 -1.69 -14.40
C LYS A 717 27.18 -2.14 -15.84
N LYS A 718 27.40 -1.19 -16.75
CA LYS A 718 27.78 -1.47 -18.13
C LYS A 718 29.18 -2.05 -18.17
N VAL A 719 29.37 -3.10 -18.95
CA VAL A 719 30.72 -3.68 -19.21
C VAL A 719 31.07 -3.54 -20.67
N PRO A 720 32.37 -3.47 -21.01
CA PRO A 720 32.80 -3.37 -22.41
C PRO A 720 32.25 -4.53 -23.25
N SER A 721 31.72 -4.25 -24.43
CA SER A 721 31.15 -5.25 -25.34
C SER A 721 32.17 -6.33 -25.79
N SER A 722 33.47 -6.03 -25.69
CA SER A 722 34.56 -7.00 -25.90
C SER A 722 34.53 -8.17 -24.91
N THR A 723 33.85 -8.04 -23.76
CA THR A 723 33.67 -9.13 -22.79
C THR A 723 32.60 -10.15 -23.22
N GLY A 724 31.80 -9.85 -24.25
CA GLY A 724 30.63 -10.63 -24.67
C GLY A 724 29.36 -10.35 -23.85
N TYR A 725 29.40 -9.42 -22.90
CA TYR A 725 28.28 -9.06 -22.04
C TYR A 725 27.95 -7.57 -22.15
N SER A 726 26.74 -7.18 -21.82
CA SER A 726 26.33 -5.76 -21.77
C SER A 726 26.33 -5.22 -20.35
N LEU A 727 25.96 -6.05 -19.38
CA LEU A 727 25.74 -5.69 -17.99
C LEU A 727 26.36 -6.73 -17.03
N ALA A 728 26.77 -6.27 -15.87
CA ALA A 728 27.21 -7.11 -14.74
C ALA A 728 26.64 -6.56 -13.43
N TRP A 729 26.17 -7.44 -12.54
CA TRP A 729 25.85 -7.05 -11.18
C TRP A 729 27.12 -6.79 -10.39
N ASP A 730 27.13 -5.70 -9.61
CA ASP A 730 28.26 -5.36 -8.74
C ASP A 730 27.78 -4.56 -7.50
N ASN A 731 28.63 -4.53 -6.46
CA ASN A 731 28.43 -3.69 -5.28
C ASN A 731 29.12 -2.34 -5.48
N VAL A 732 28.40 -1.39 -6.08
CA VAL A 732 28.95 -0.07 -6.46
C VAL A 732 27.91 1.04 -6.20
N GLY A 733 28.41 2.26 -6.02
CA GLY A 733 27.56 3.42 -5.80
C GLY A 733 27.12 3.61 -4.35
N LYS A 734 26.64 4.82 -4.07
CA LYS A 734 26.19 5.25 -2.73
C LYS A 734 25.05 6.24 -2.83
N THR A 735 24.15 6.17 -1.83
CA THR A 735 23.07 7.14 -1.66
C THR A 735 23.04 7.71 -0.24
N GLU A 736 22.43 8.86 -0.06
CA GLU A 736 22.23 9.50 1.23
C GLU A 736 20.79 10.03 1.34
N ASN A 737 20.11 9.72 2.46
CA ASN A 737 18.81 10.27 2.82
C ASN A 737 18.92 11.04 4.14
N LYS A 738 18.35 12.23 4.21
CA LYS A 738 18.23 13.04 5.43
C LYS A 738 16.79 13.54 5.57
N GLY A 739 16.29 13.58 6.79
CA GLY A 739 14.93 14.04 6.96
C GLY A 739 14.55 14.46 8.36
N VAL A 740 13.39 15.10 8.42
CA VAL A 740 12.72 15.55 9.64
C VAL A 740 11.29 15.00 9.62
N GLU A 741 10.89 14.39 10.71
CA GLU A 741 9.55 13.85 10.92
C GLU A 741 8.96 14.49 12.18
N LEU A 742 7.74 15.03 12.07
CA LEU A 742 7.02 15.64 13.19
C LEU A 742 5.62 15.03 13.27
N VAL A 743 5.23 14.61 14.46
CA VAL A 743 3.87 14.18 14.79
C VAL A 743 3.39 15.03 15.96
N ILE A 744 2.19 15.58 15.85
CA ILE A 744 1.52 16.34 16.93
C ILE A 744 0.08 15.84 17.04
N ASN A 745 -0.31 15.42 18.23
CA ASN A 745 -1.68 15.06 18.57
C ASN A 745 -2.18 16.04 19.62
N THR A 746 -3.37 16.62 19.40
CA THR A 746 -3.96 17.58 20.33
C THR A 746 -5.40 17.24 20.66
N GLN A 747 -5.75 17.39 21.94
CA GLN A 747 -7.13 17.44 22.41
C GLN A 747 -7.52 18.92 22.61
N ASN A 748 -8.04 19.54 21.55
CA ASN A 748 -8.35 20.99 21.55
C ASN A 748 -9.48 21.29 22.55
N PHE A 749 -10.54 20.48 22.50
CA PHE A 749 -11.65 20.51 23.46
C PHE A 749 -11.98 19.08 23.88
N ASN A 750 -12.30 18.93 25.17
CA ASN A 750 -12.81 17.68 25.75
C ASN A 750 -13.82 18.03 26.83
N GLN A 751 -15.08 18.18 26.41
CA GLN A 751 -16.23 18.46 27.28
C GLN A 751 -17.26 17.34 27.13
N LYS A 752 -18.18 17.22 28.07
CA LYS A 752 -19.18 16.15 28.13
C LYS A 752 -19.90 15.89 26.80
N ASP A 753 -20.37 16.95 26.14
CA ASP A 753 -21.17 16.83 24.91
C ASP A 753 -20.37 17.15 23.63
N PHE A 754 -19.15 17.66 23.76
CA PHE A 754 -18.35 18.10 22.63
C PHE A 754 -16.88 17.79 22.84
N SER A 755 -16.27 17.08 21.88
CA SER A 755 -14.82 16.95 21.81
C SER A 755 -14.29 17.29 20.42
N TRP A 756 -13.06 17.83 20.37
CA TRP A 756 -12.32 18.12 19.15
C TRP A 756 -10.88 17.71 19.32
N ASN A 757 -10.43 16.76 18.52
CA ASN A 757 -9.06 16.29 18.44
C ASN A 757 -8.46 16.62 17.07
N THR A 758 -7.16 16.91 17.06
CA THR A 758 -6.41 17.12 15.82
C THR A 758 -5.13 16.29 15.85
N ASP A 759 -4.89 15.52 14.77
CA ASP A 759 -3.65 14.78 14.54
C ASP A 759 -2.96 15.39 13.32
N TYR A 760 -1.70 15.78 13.49
CA TYR A 760 -0.89 16.42 12.48
C TYR A 760 0.40 15.61 12.26
N THR A 761 0.74 15.39 10.99
CA THR A 761 1.99 14.77 10.58
C THR A 761 2.70 15.64 9.56
N PHE A 762 4.02 15.71 9.67
CA PHE A 762 4.88 16.40 8.70
C PHE A 762 6.10 15.53 8.43
N THR A 763 6.46 15.43 7.15
CA THR A 763 7.64 14.68 6.69
C THR A 763 8.39 15.52 5.66
N LEU A 764 9.67 15.72 5.90
CA LEU A 764 10.62 16.25 4.94
C LEU A 764 11.71 15.21 4.75
N ASN A 765 11.90 14.73 3.53
CA ASN A 765 12.99 13.84 3.16
C ASN A 765 13.78 14.42 1.99
N ARG A 766 15.10 14.33 2.06
CA ARG A 766 16.04 14.71 0.99
C ARG A 766 16.93 13.52 0.71
N GLU A 767 16.70 12.91 -0.43
CA GLU A 767 17.51 11.82 -0.95
C GLU A 767 18.44 12.32 -2.05
N LYS A 768 19.63 11.75 -2.15
CA LYS A 768 20.56 12.01 -3.24
C LYS A 768 21.48 10.84 -3.51
N ILE A 769 21.87 10.70 -4.76
CA ILE A 769 22.97 9.85 -5.17
C ILE A 769 24.27 10.55 -4.79
N THR A 770 25.18 9.86 -4.10
CA THR A 770 26.48 10.42 -3.72
C THR A 770 27.63 9.84 -4.52
N GLU A 771 27.45 8.67 -5.13
CA GLU A 771 28.46 8.01 -5.98
C GLU A 771 27.75 7.05 -6.95
N LEU A 772 28.18 7.01 -8.20
CA LEU A 772 27.79 6.03 -9.22
C LEU A 772 28.94 5.07 -9.53
N ALA A 773 28.65 4.05 -10.33
CA ALA A 773 29.65 3.10 -10.79
C ALA A 773 30.82 3.79 -11.55
N ASP A 774 32.03 3.27 -11.39
CA ASP A 774 33.21 3.69 -12.09
C ASP A 774 33.57 5.19 -11.95
N GLY A 775 33.06 5.86 -10.88
CA GLY A 775 33.32 7.27 -10.59
C GLY A 775 32.71 8.24 -11.59
N THR A 776 31.70 7.83 -12.33
CA THR A 776 30.93 8.71 -13.22
C THR A 776 30.02 9.66 -12.45
N ASP A 777 29.85 10.89 -12.94
CA ASP A 777 28.97 11.87 -12.32
C ASP A 777 27.49 11.71 -12.75
N ARG A 778 27.24 11.01 -13.86
CA ARG A 778 25.89 10.83 -14.41
C ARG A 778 25.73 9.54 -15.22
N ASP A 779 24.56 8.95 -15.16
CA ASP A 779 24.05 7.92 -16.06
C ASP A 779 22.72 8.40 -16.66
N ILE A 780 22.80 8.99 -17.84
CA ILE A 780 21.65 9.59 -18.54
C ILE A 780 20.61 8.54 -18.89
N SER A 781 21.03 7.31 -19.22
CA SER A 781 20.11 6.24 -19.64
C SER A 781 19.18 5.78 -18.50
N ASN A 782 19.64 5.88 -17.26
CA ASN A 782 18.87 5.55 -16.06
C ASN A 782 18.31 6.79 -15.35
N GLY A 783 18.63 8.01 -15.81
CA GLY A 783 18.23 9.27 -15.18
C GLY A 783 18.94 9.53 -13.84
N TRP A 784 20.16 8.97 -13.63
CA TRP A 784 20.89 9.09 -12.37
C TRP A 784 22.00 10.14 -12.46
N PHE A 785 22.00 11.04 -11.48
CA PHE A 785 22.96 12.16 -11.40
C PHE A 785 23.49 12.30 -9.97
N VAL A 786 24.80 12.34 -9.82
CA VAL A 786 25.43 12.56 -8.51
C VAL A 786 25.02 13.91 -7.94
N GLY A 787 24.64 13.96 -6.68
CA GLY A 787 24.10 15.14 -6.00
C GLY A 787 22.60 15.34 -6.09
N HIS A 788 21.87 14.56 -6.90
CA HIS A 788 20.45 14.69 -7.17
C HIS A 788 19.65 13.46 -6.68
N SER A 789 18.30 13.60 -6.62
CA SER A 789 17.38 12.53 -6.25
C SER A 789 17.51 11.33 -7.20
N ILE A 790 17.15 10.14 -6.71
CA ILE A 790 17.07 8.91 -7.51
C ILE A 790 16.04 9.04 -8.64
N LYS A 791 14.97 9.78 -8.39
CA LYS A 791 13.89 10.03 -9.35
C LYS A 791 13.94 11.46 -9.88
N THR A 792 14.88 11.71 -10.77
CA THR A 792 15.17 13.04 -11.33
C THR A 792 14.68 13.15 -12.76
N HIS A 793 13.99 14.23 -13.08
CA HIS A 793 13.61 14.60 -14.43
C HIS A 793 14.75 15.39 -15.10
N TYR A 794 15.21 14.89 -16.23
CA TYR A 794 16.29 15.48 -17.03
C TYR A 794 15.81 15.69 -18.45
N GLY A 795 15.63 16.95 -18.85
CA GLY A 795 15.03 17.31 -20.13
C GLY A 795 15.35 18.73 -20.57
N LEU A 796 14.77 19.13 -21.69
CA LEU A 796 14.84 20.50 -22.21
C LEU A 796 13.94 21.42 -21.35
N GLU A 797 14.44 22.60 -20.98
CA GLU A 797 13.69 23.60 -20.20
C GLU A 797 12.84 24.46 -21.13
N LYS A 798 11.50 24.25 -21.11
CA LYS A 798 10.54 25.11 -21.82
C LYS A 798 10.43 26.46 -21.12
N ILE A 799 10.62 27.56 -21.86
CA ILE A 799 10.49 28.93 -21.38
C ILE A 799 9.31 29.69 -21.99
N GLY A 800 8.55 29.05 -22.88
CA GLY A 800 7.35 29.61 -23.50
C GLY A 800 7.04 29.05 -24.88
N ILE A 801 6.29 29.81 -25.65
CA ILE A 801 6.03 29.62 -27.09
C ILE A 801 6.51 30.87 -27.79
N TRP A 802 7.19 30.70 -28.94
CA TRP A 802 7.67 31.83 -29.72
C TRP A 802 6.49 32.70 -30.17
N GLN A 803 6.50 34.00 -29.82
CA GLN A 803 5.45 34.96 -30.19
C GLN A 803 5.72 35.63 -31.53
N LEU A 804 4.72 36.35 -32.07
CA LEU A 804 4.86 37.02 -33.38
C LEU A 804 5.95 38.07 -33.39
N ASP A 805 6.10 38.84 -32.32
CA ASP A 805 7.11 39.85 -32.17
C ASP A 805 8.52 39.32 -31.93
N GLU A 806 8.63 38.02 -31.67
CA GLU A 806 9.91 37.29 -31.50
C GLU A 806 10.36 36.55 -32.79
N ALA A 807 9.72 36.77 -33.94
CA ALA A 807 9.97 36.01 -35.18
C ALA A 807 11.44 36.04 -35.64
N GLU A 808 12.12 37.18 -35.52
CA GLU A 808 13.53 37.32 -35.90
C GLU A 808 14.45 36.55 -34.95
N GLU A 809 14.12 36.49 -33.68
CA GLU A 809 14.89 35.72 -32.71
C GLU A 809 14.65 34.23 -32.87
N ALA A 810 13.38 33.81 -33.03
CA ALA A 810 13.02 32.41 -33.31
C ALA A 810 13.78 31.85 -34.56
N ALA A 811 13.90 32.66 -35.62
CA ALA A 811 14.60 32.26 -36.85
C ALA A 811 16.10 31.95 -36.62
N LYS A 812 16.76 32.53 -35.62
CA LYS A 812 18.17 32.21 -35.30
C LYS A 812 18.33 30.77 -34.80
N TYR A 813 17.30 30.23 -34.15
CA TYR A 813 17.23 28.85 -33.69
C TYR A 813 16.54 27.90 -34.68
N GLY A 814 16.28 28.34 -35.91
CA GLY A 814 15.57 27.56 -36.92
C GLY A 814 14.08 27.35 -36.59
N GLU A 815 13.53 28.20 -35.74
CA GLU A 815 12.15 28.15 -35.27
C GLU A 815 11.29 29.26 -35.87
N LYS A 816 9.98 29.20 -35.64
CA LYS A 816 8.99 30.19 -36.06
C LYS A 816 7.97 30.47 -34.95
N PRO A 817 7.25 31.60 -35.01
CA PRO A 817 6.16 31.88 -34.06
C PRO A 817 5.15 30.72 -33.98
N GLY A 818 4.72 30.43 -32.75
CA GLY A 818 3.85 29.32 -32.43
C GLY A 818 4.58 28.03 -32.04
N ARG A 819 5.87 27.89 -32.27
CA ARG A 819 6.65 26.74 -31.81
C ARG A 819 7.15 26.86 -30.37
N ILE A 820 7.54 25.74 -29.79
CA ILE A 820 8.01 25.67 -28.40
C ILE A 820 9.35 26.42 -28.27
N LYS A 821 9.40 27.35 -27.30
CA LYS A 821 10.60 28.08 -26.94
C LYS A 821 11.36 27.36 -25.85
N ILE A 822 12.52 26.79 -26.18
CA ILE A 822 13.42 26.09 -25.26
C ILE A 822 14.57 27.05 -24.90
N LYS A 823 15.05 26.94 -23.68
CA LYS A 823 16.20 27.69 -23.20
C LYS A 823 17.50 27.09 -23.72
N ASP A 824 18.27 27.91 -24.42
CA ASP A 824 19.64 27.63 -24.82
C ASP A 824 20.52 27.74 -23.58
N GLN A 825 20.95 26.60 -23.02
CA GLN A 825 21.71 26.56 -21.76
C GLN A 825 23.17 26.99 -21.93
N ASN A 826 23.80 26.57 -23.03
CA ASN A 826 25.21 26.84 -23.32
C ASN A 826 25.41 28.14 -24.13
N LYS A 827 24.31 28.74 -24.68
CA LYS A 827 24.28 29.98 -25.46
C LYS A 827 25.10 29.89 -26.77
N ASP A 828 25.05 28.74 -27.42
CA ASP A 828 25.71 28.53 -28.71
C ASP A 828 24.84 28.88 -29.93
N GLY A 829 23.54 29.20 -29.67
CA GLY A 829 22.57 29.54 -30.73
C GLY A 829 21.91 28.34 -31.39
N SER A 830 22.03 27.15 -30.79
CA SER A 830 21.40 25.91 -31.24
C SER A 830 20.73 25.25 -30.05
N ILE A 831 19.67 24.45 -30.25
CA ILE A 831 19.04 23.64 -29.21
C ILE A 831 19.25 22.18 -29.54
N ASP A 832 19.98 21.48 -28.68
CA ASP A 832 20.22 20.04 -28.81
C ASP A 832 20.11 19.25 -27.49
N ASN A 833 20.02 17.93 -27.61
CA ASN A 833 19.85 17.04 -26.46
C ASN A 833 21.14 16.79 -25.66
N ASP A 834 22.29 17.12 -26.20
CA ASP A 834 23.57 16.87 -25.53
C ASP A 834 23.96 18.03 -24.59
N ASN A 835 23.66 19.26 -25.00
CA ASN A 835 24.11 20.49 -24.37
C ASN A 835 22.99 21.26 -23.61
N ASP A 836 21.71 21.14 -24.00
CA ASP A 836 20.64 21.95 -23.46
C ASP A 836 19.72 21.24 -22.51
N ARG A 837 19.85 19.93 -22.31
CA ARG A 837 19.12 19.23 -21.27
C ARG A 837 19.69 19.57 -19.90
N VAL A 838 18.81 19.84 -18.95
CA VAL A 838 19.12 20.15 -17.55
C VAL A 838 18.24 19.35 -16.61
N ILE A 839 18.60 19.34 -15.33
CA ILE A 839 17.74 18.79 -14.29
C ILE A 839 16.62 19.78 -14.05
N LEU A 840 15.39 19.36 -14.32
CA LEU A 840 14.18 20.15 -14.21
C LEU A 840 13.56 20.04 -12.81
N GLY A 841 13.62 18.87 -12.21
CA GLY A 841 13.03 18.59 -10.90
C GLY A 841 13.09 17.12 -10.53
N SER A 842 12.27 16.72 -9.56
CA SER A 842 12.17 15.35 -9.05
C SER A 842 10.72 14.95 -8.75
N GLU A 843 10.41 13.66 -8.89
CA GLU A 843 9.14 13.09 -8.38
C GLU A 843 9.08 13.06 -6.84
N THR A 844 10.23 13.19 -6.17
CA THR A 844 10.29 13.21 -4.70
C THR A 844 9.80 14.56 -4.19
N PRO A 845 8.77 14.60 -3.32
CA PRO A 845 8.24 15.87 -2.82
C PRO A 845 9.21 16.57 -1.88
N ASP A 846 9.08 17.89 -1.79
CA ASP A 846 9.77 18.70 -0.79
C ASP A 846 9.32 18.34 0.62
N PHE A 847 8.00 18.21 0.80
CA PHE A 847 7.42 17.72 2.05
C PHE A 847 6.04 17.09 1.81
N VAL A 848 5.65 16.28 2.78
CA VAL A 848 4.34 15.65 2.86
C VAL A 848 3.74 15.97 4.22
N MET A 849 2.44 16.34 4.25
CA MET A 849 1.70 16.65 5.47
C MET A 849 0.37 15.90 5.50
N GLY A 850 -0.02 15.50 6.71
CA GLY A 850 -1.35 14.99 7.00
C GLY A 850 -1.99 15.78 8.14
N LEU A 851 -3.28 16.10 8.01
CA LEU A 851 -4.05 16.79 9.03
C LEU A 851 -5.41 16.10 9.19
N ASN A 852 -5.63 15.49 10.34
CA ASN A 852 -6.88 14.85 10.68
C ASN A 852 -7.57 15.61 11.81
N ASN A 853 -8.83 16.04 11.60
CA ASN A 853 -9.66 16.64 12.62
C ASN A 853 -10.84 15.73 12.90
N THR A 854 -11.06 15.41 14.17
CA THR A 854 -12.19 14.61 14.64
C THR A 854 -13.01 15.43 15.63
N PHE A 855 -14.28 15.66 15.30
CA PHE A 855 -15.24 16.33 16.13
C PHE A 855 -16.30 15.33 16.60
N LYS A 856 -16.65 15.37 17.87
CA LYS A 856 -17.79 14.61 18.41
C LYS A 856 -18.72 15.57 19.09
N TYR A 857 -20.01 15.47 18.75
CA TYR A 857 -21.06 16.23 19.41
C TYR A 857 -22.23 15.28 19.75
N LYS A 858 -22.37 14.98 21.03
CA LYS A 858 -23.31 13.95 21.52
C LYS A 858 -23.10 12.62 20.75
N ASN A 859 -24.10 12.20 20.00
CA ASN A 859 -24.09 10.96 19.22
C ASN A 859 -23.54 11.12 17.80
N PHE A 860 -23.18 12.35 17.38
CA PHE A 860 -22.58 12.61 16.08
C PHE A 860 -21.06 12.63 16.17
N ASP A 861 -20.40 12.08 15.18
CA ASP A 861 -18.96 12.25 14.92
C ASP A 861 -18.73 12.75 13.50
N LEU A 862 -17.86 13.74 13.36
CA LEU A 862 -17.39 14.27 12.07
C LEU A 862 -15.88 14.15 12.02
N ARG A 863 -15.39 13.55 10.96
CA ARG A 863 -13.96 13.45 10.67
C ARG A 863 -13.64 14.14 9.35
N VAL A 864 -12.57 14.92 9.30
CA VAL A 864 -12.05 15.57 8.09
C VAL A 864 -10.56 15.30 8.02
N PHE A 865 -10.13 14.57 7.01
CA PHE A 865 -8.73 14.26 6.77
C PHE A 865 -8.21 14.92 5.51
N MET A 866 -7.12 15.67 5.64
CA MET A 866 -6.43 16.38 4.57
C MET A 866 -5.03 15.80 4.36
N TYR A 867 -4.60 15.74 3.11
CA TYR A 867 -3.28 15.27 2.70
C TYR A 867 -2.67 16.28 1.74
N TRP A 868 -1.47 16.75 2.03
CA TRP A 868 -0.75 17.72 1.21
C TRP A 868 0.61 17.16 0.81
N ARG A 869 0.91 17.22 -0.48
CA ARG A 869 2.18 16.82 -1.08
C ARG A 869 2.69 17.98 -1.92
N GLN A 870 3.89 18.50 -1.62
CA GLN A 870 4.42 19.74 -2.17
C GLN A 870 5.78 19.52 -2.83
N GLY A 871 6.03 20.18 -3.98
CA GLY A 871 7.33 20.29 -4.62
C GLY A 871 7.74 19.12 -5.49
N GLN A 872 6.83 18.18 -5.78
CA GLN A 872 7.08 17.14 -6.78
C GLN A 872 6.88 17.66 -8.19
N MET A 873 7.72 17.23 -9.11
CA MET A 873 7.53 17.41 -10.54
C MET A 873 7.03 16.10 -11.13
N LEU A 874 6.09 16.17 -12.06
CA LEU A 874 5.57 15.03 -12.80
C LEU A 874 5.89 15.19 -14.28
N HIS A 875 5.99 14.06 -14.99
CA HIS A 875 5.94 14.03 -16.43
C HIS A 875 4.53 13.60 -16.87
N SER A 876 3.72 14.58 -17.26
CA SER A 876 2.32 14.39 -17.64
C SER A 876 2.20 13.85 -19.07
N GLU A 877 1.66 12.65 -19.21
CA GLU A 877 1.31 12.08 -20.53
C GLU A 877 0.24 12.93 -21.24
N ALA A 878 -0.62 13.61 -20.50
CA ALA A 878 -1.61 14.52 -21.05
C ALA A 878 -1.00 15.68 -21.81
N ASN A 879 0.15 16.19 -21.39
CA ASN A 879 0.81 17.35 -21.99
C ASN A 879 1.97 16.99 -22.94
N GLY A 880 2.76 15.97 -22.61
CA GLY A 880 4.03 15.64 -23.27
C GLY A 880 4.00 14.49 -24.29
N TYR A 881 2.85 13.87 -24.56
CA TYR A 881 2.82 12.62 -25.32
C TYR A 881 2.71 12.83 -26.84
N GLY A 882 3.80 12.54 -27.55
CA GLY A 882 3.84 12.23 -28.96
C GLY A 882 3.61 13.39 -29.97
N SER A 883 4.29 13.29 -31.11
CA SER A 883 4.15 14.26 -32.20
C SER A 883 2.77 14.29 -32.85
N TYR A 884 2.01 13.18 -32.81
CA TYR A 884 0.70 13.11 -33.41
C TYR A 884 -0.34 14.06 -32.78
N ARG A 885 -0.19 14.43 -31.50
CA ARG A 885 -1.07 15.40 -30.84
C ARG A 885 -1.04 16.77 -31.51
N ILE A 886 0.13 17.25 -31.86
CA ILE A 886 0.28 18.54 -32.57
C ILE A 886 -0.04 18.43 -34.05
N GLN A 887 -0.03 17.21 -34.60
CA GLN A 887 -0.25 16.93 -36.04
C GLN A 887 -1.72 16.89 -36.44
N GLY A 888 -2.66 17.16 -35.55
CA GLY A 888 -4.07 17.25 -35.83
C GLY A 888 -4.96 16.17 -35.22
N ASP A 889 -4.43 15.32 -34.35
CA ASP A 889 -5.17 14.24 -33.68
C ASP A 889 -4.96 14.25 -32.15
N PRO A 890 -5.29 15.34 -31.43
CA PRO A 890 -4.93 15.48 -30.03
C PRO A 890 -5.86 14.75 -29.05
N GLY A 891 -7.15 14.59 -29.36
CA GLY A 891 -8.17 14.07 -28.44
C GLY A 891 -8.41 14.95 -27.20
N ILE A 892 -7.38 15.32 -26.50
CA ILE A 892 -7.43 16.16 -25.28
C ILE A 892 -7.53 17.63 -25.69
N LYS A 893 -8.41 18.37 -25.02
CA LYS A 893 -8.57 19.81 -25.19
C LYS A 893 -7.34 20.54 -24.63
N VAL A 894 -6.76 21.41 -25.47
CA VAL A 894 -5.58 22.22 -25.11
C VAL A 894 -5.77 23.67 -25.55
N ASN A 895 -5.24 24.60 -24.79
CA ASN A 895 -5.19 26.01 -25.15
C ASN A 895 -3.94 26.24 -26.03
N TYR A 896 -4.10 26.08 -27.35
CA TYR A 896 -2.99 26.18 -28.30
C TYR A 896 -2.81 27.60 -28.87
N TRP A 897 -1.59 27.88 -29.23
CA TRP A 897 -1.20 29.16 -29.81
C TRP A 897 -1.74 29.32 -31.25
N THR A 898 -2.30 30.49 -31.52
CA THR A 898 -2.56 31.04 -32.88
C THR A 898 -2.17 32.51 -32.90
N PRO A 899 -2.08 33.18 -34.09
CA PRO A 899 -1.86 34.62 -34.14
C PRO A 899 -2.92 35.44 -33.36
N GLU A 900 -4.15 34.93 -33.27
CA GLU A 900 -5.27 35.54 -32.55
C GLU A 900 -5.35 35.12 -31.08
N ASN A 901 -4.67 34.03 -30.69
CA ASN A 901 -4.62 33.48 -29.35
C ASN A 901 -3.17 33.28 -28.89
N PRO A 902 -2.44 34.36 -28.56
CA PRO A 902 -1.05 34.26 -28.10
C PRO A 902 -0.97 33.68 -26.67
N THR A 903 -0.72 32.38 -26.59
CA THR A 903 -0.55 31.64 -25.33
C THR A 903 0.86 31.08 -25.19
N ASN A 904 1.28 30.75 -23.94
CA ASN A 904 2.51 30.03 -23.65
C ASN A 904 2.25 28.57 -23.22
N GLU A 905 1.01 28.10 -23.29
CA GLU A 905 0.62 26.77 -22.79
C GLU A 905 0.97 25.66 -23.79
N PHE A 906 0.33 25.67 -24.98
CA PHE A 906 0.53 24.64 -25.99
C PHE A 906 0.91 25.29 -27.34
N PRO A 907 1.82 24.65 -28.12
CA PRO A 907 2.28 25.20 -29.40
C PRO A 907 1.19 25.18 -30.45
N ARG A 908 1.41 25.94 -31.52
CA ARG A 908 0.55 25.94 -32.72
C ARG A 908 0.49 24.52 -33.31
N PRO A 909 -0.70 23.99 -33.60
CA PRO A 909 -0.84 22.75 -34.36
C PRO A 909 -0.10 22.82 -35.68
N GLU A 910 0.67 21.78 -36.02
CA GLU A 910 1.48 21.72 -37.22
C GLU A 910 1.62 20.25 -37.67
N LYS A 911 1.09 19.90 -38.86
CA LYS A 911 1.02 18.53 -39.37
C LYS A 911 2.40 17.89 -39.60
N SER A 912 3.37 18.66 -39.99
CA SER A 912 4.73 18.20 -40.29
C SER A 912 5.67 18.20 -39.08
N TYR A 913 5.26 18.72 -37.91
CA TYR A 913 6.12 18.83 -36.75
C TYR A 913 6.42 17.47 -36.12
N SER A 914 7.71 17.15 -35.95
CA SER A 914 8.14 15.83 -35.46
C SER A 914 9.23 15.88 -34.37
N ASP A 915 9.59 17.06 -33.84
CA ASP A 915 10.61 17.18 -32.80
C ASP A 915 10.07 16.69 -31.45
N SER A 916 10.23 15.40 -31.21
CA SER A 916 9.73 14.74 -30.01
C SER A 916 10.40 15.26 -28.73
N SER A 917 11.67 15.71 -28.80
CA SER A 917 12.40 16.19 -27.60
C SER A 917 11.83 17.51 -27.08
N LYS A 918 11.45 18.43 -27.99
CA LYS A 918 10.82 19.68 -27.61
C LYS A 918 9.37 19.48 -27.17
N LEU A 919 8.65 18.53 -27.79
CA LEU A 919 7.29 18.16 -27.36
C LEU A 919 7.28 17.51 -25.97
N ASP A 920 8.30 16.71 -25.63
CA ASP A 920 8.47 16.09 -24.33
C ASP A 920 8.60 17.14 -23.20
N ALA A 921 9.19 18.30 -23.51
CA ALA A 921 9.33 19.41 -22.57
C ALA A 921 7.98 19.99 -22.09
N LEU A 922 6.89 19.76 -22.80
CA LEU A 922 5.51 20.12 -22.37
C LEU A 922 5.04 19.27 -21.21
N GLY A 923 5.57 18.04 -21.08
CA GLY A 923 5.15 17.06 -20.06
C GLY A 923 5.60 17.39 -18.64
N TYR A 924 6.65 18.16 -18.45
CA TYR A 924 7.18 18.47 -17.13
C TYR A 924 6.35 19.55 -16.43
N VAL A 925 5.61 19.16 -15.42
CA VAL A 925 4.63 19.99 -14.72
C VAL A 925 4.79 19.92 -13.19
N ASP A 926 4.36 20.96 -12.49
CA ASP A 926 4.26 20.95 -11.03
C ASP A 926 3.12 20.00 -10.61
N GLY A 927 3.48 18.93 -9.92
CA GLY A 927 2.56 17.92 -9.39
C GLY A 927 2.16 18.15 -7.93
N SER A 928 2.36 19.33 -7.37
CA SER A 928 1.98 19.67 -6.00
C SER A 928 0.46 19.65 -5.83
N TYR A 929 -0.04 19.09 -4.71
CA TYR A 929 -1.48 19.08 -4.43
C TYR A 929 -1.83 19.07 -2.95
N LEU A 930 -2.99 19.64 -2.62
CA LEU A 930 -3.71 19.45 -1.37
C LEU A 930 -5.01 18.69 -1.67
N LYS A 931 -5.23 17.58 -0.98
CA LYS A 931 -6.44 16.76 -1.15
C LYS A 931 -7.19 16.62 0.16
N ILE A 932 -8.51 16.86 0.15
CA ILE A 932 -9.39 16.41 1.22
C ILE A 932 -9.70 14.95 0.94
N LYS A 933 -8.92 14.07 1.57
CA LYS A 933 -8.98 12.62 1.33
C LYS A 933 -10.27 12.01 1.83
N GLU A 934 -10.82 12.58 2.93
CA GLU A 934 -11.98 12.01 3.60
C GLU A 934 -12.77 13.08 4.35
N ILE A 935 -14.11 13.01 4.22
CA ILE A 935 -15.07 13.66 5.10
C ILE A 935 -16.06 12.59 5.53
N THR A 936 -16.05 12.19 6.80
CA THR A 936 -16.94 11.16 7.33
C THR A 936 -17.83 11.74 8.42
N LEU A 937 -19.16 11.58 8.27
CA LEU A 937 -20.17 11.90 9.28
C LEU A 937 -20.79 10.61 9.80
N GLY A 938 -20.65 10.35 11.09
CA GLY A 938 -21.22 9.21 11.78
C GLY A 938 -22.30 9.61 12.77
N TYR A 939 -23.22 8.69 13.02
CA TYR A 939 -24.25 8.81 14.05
C TYR A 939 -24.40 7.50 14.81
N GLN A 940 -24.20 7.55 16.11
CA GLN A 940 -24.41 6.42 17.01
C GLN A 940 -25.85 6.40 17.47
N LEU A 941 -26.54 5.27 17.27
CA LEU A 941 -27.94 5.15 17.66
C LEU A 941 -28.08 5.18 19.19
N PRO A 942 -29.16 5.83 19.73
CA PRO A 942 -29.42 5.85 21.15
C PRO A 942 -29.61 4.44 21.71
N LYS A 943 -29.08 4.18 22.91
CA LYS A 943 -29.21 2.88 23.60
C LYS A 943 -30.63 2.36 23.70
N SER A 944 -31.62 3.21 24.01
CA SER A 944 -33.03 2.85 24.10
C SER A 944 -33.65 2.24 22.83
N TRP A 945 -33.01 2.49 21.66
CA TRP A 945 -33.46 1.91 20.39
C TRP A 945 -32.82 0.54 20.16
N ILE A 946 -31.50 0.41 20.47
CA ILE A 946 -30.70 -0.77 20.15
C ILE A 946 -30.89 -1.92 21.14
N GLU A 947 -31.27 -1.64 22.40
CA GLU A 947 -31.56 -2.66 23.43
C GLU A 947 -32.68 -3.61 23.00
N LYS A 948 -33.65 -3.11 22.24
CA LYS A 948 -34.78 -3.90 21.73
C LYS A 948 -34.35 -5.03 20.77
N ILE A 949 -33.20 -4.90 20.15
CA ILE A 949 -32.64 -5.88 19.22
C ILE A 949 -31.39 -6.57 19.79
N HIS A 950 -31.12 -6.43 21.09
CA HIS A 950 -29.98 -7.00 21.80
C HIS A 950 -28.61 -6.57 21.27
N ALA A 951 -28.54 -5.42 20.60
CA ALA A 951 -27.28 -4.86 20.16
C ALA A 951 -26.67 -3.98 21.26
N SER A 952 -25.34 -4.02 21.37
CA SER A 952 -24.59 -3.19 22.31
C SER A 952 -24.21 -1.84 21.71
N ASN A 953 -24.02 -1.79 20.40
CA ASN A 953 -23.67 -0.58 19.65
C ASN A 953 -24.17 -0.66 18.21
N ILE A 954 -24.72 0.44 17.68
CA ILE A 954 -25.00 0.60 16.23
C ILE A 954 -24.56 2.00 15.82
N ARG A 955 -23.64 2.07 14.85
CA ARG A 955 -23.21 3.30 14.22
C ARG A 955 -23.52 3.24 12.72
N ILE A 956 -24.21 4.25 12.21
CA ILE A 956 -24.39 4.47 10.77
C ILE A 956 -23.50 5.65 10.34
N TYR A 957 -22.95 5.60 9.14
CA TYR A 957 -22.09 6.67 8.65
C TYR A 957 -22.19 6.87 7.14
N CYS A 958 -21.84 8.10 6.73
CA CYS A 958 -21.63 8.47 5.34
C CYS A 958 -20.22 9.05 5.21
N SER A 959 -19.50 8.66 4.18
CA SER A 959 -18.13 9.16 3.93
C SER A 959 -17.97 9.56 2.47
N LEU A 960 -17.34 10.71 2.24
CA LEU A 960 -16.90 11.20 0.94
C LEU A 960 -15.37 11.06 0.87
N LYS A 961 -14.87 10.30 -0.12
CA LYS A 961 -13.42 10.10 -0.34
C LYS A 961 -12.98 10.72 -1.66
N ASN A 962 -11.85 11.42 -1.65
CA ASN A 962 -11.21 12.02 -2.84
C ASN A 962 -12.09 12.99 -3.63
N PHE A 963 -13.06 13.67 -3.00
CA PHE A 963 -13.97 14.59 -3.70
C PHE A 963 -13.30 15.93 -4.03
N PHE A 964 -12.30 16.35 -3.29
CA PHE A 964 -11.71 17.67 -3.45
C PHE A 964 -10.19 17.55 -3.56
N THR A 965 -9.66 17.89 -4.72
CA THR A 965 -8.22 18.01 -5.00
C THR A 965 -7.93 19.44 -5.45
N PHE A 966 -6.95 20.09 -4.84
CA PHE A 966 -6.47 21.43 -5.19
C PHE A 966 -5.04 21.27 -5.71
N SER A 967 -4.84 21.55 -6.98
CA SER A 967 -3.53 21.43 -7.66
C SER A 967 -3.44 22.48 -8.78
N HIS A 968 -2.28 22.56 -9.42
CA HIS A 968 -2.12 23.33 -10.66
C HIS A 968 -2.58 22.53 -11.90
N LEU A 969 -2.99 21.26 -11.72
CA LEU A 969 -3.51 20.39 -12.76
C LEU A 969 -5.03 20.27 -12.56
N ASP A 970 -5.80 21.09 -13.26
CA ASP A 970 -7.25 21.22 -13.01
C ASP A 970 -8.05 19.99 -13.51
N ASP A 971 -7.59 19.35 -14.56
CA ASP A 971 -8.27 18.25 -15.26
C ASP A 971 -7.64 16.86 -15.01
N TYR A 972 -6.73 16.77 -14.04
CA TYR A 972 -5.93 15.59 -13.83
C TYR A 972 -5.58 15.38 -12.34
N ASP A 973 -5.70 14.16 -11.83
CA ASP A 973 -5.33 13.85 -10.43
C ASP A 973 -3.81 13.62 -10.30
N PRO A 974 -3.05 14.53 -9.67
CA PRO A 974 -1.59 14.46 -9.60
C PRO A 974 -1.07 13.28 -8.77
N GLU A 975 -1.91 12.61 -7.97
CA GLU A 975 -1.54 11.41 -7.22
C GLU A 975 -1.17 10.23 -8.14
N ARG A 976 -1.66 10.25 -9.39
CA ARG A 976 -1.37 9.23 -10.42
C ARG A 976 0.05 9.27 -11.00
N GLY A 977 0.82 10.32 -10.71
CA GLY A 977 2.18 10.43 -11.21
C GLY A 977 2.32 10.77 -12.70
N GLY A 978 1.30 11.32 -13.36
CA GLY A 978 1.38 11.75 -14.79
C GLY A 978 0.74 10.81 -15.81
N SER A 979 0.33 9.60 -15.43
CA SER A 979 -0.24 8.60 -16.35
C SER A 979 -1.68 8.89 -16.77
N LEU A 980 -2.05 8.60 -18.01
CA LEU A 980 -3.41 8.67 -18.57
C LEU A 980 -4.20 7.35 -18.46
N SER A 981 -3.65 6.31 -17.82
CA SER A 981 -4.34 5.03 -17.61
C SER A 981 -5.61 5.19 -16.73
N TYR A 982 -6.11 4.16 -16.11
CA TYR A 982 -7.32 4.20 -15.27
C TYR A 982 -7.37 5.42 -14.33
N PRO A 983 -8.39 6.30 -14.43
CA PRO A 983 -8.52 7.49 -13.60
C PRO A 983 -8.75 7.14 -12.13
N MET A 984 -8.33 8.03 -11.23
CA MET A 984 -8.63 7.90 -9.82
C MET A 984 -10.14 8.01 -9.54
N THR A 985 -10.60 7.33 -8.50
CA THR A 985 -12.00 7.32 -8.09
C THR A 985 -12.25 8.27 -6.92
N LYS A 986 -13.38 8.98 -6.97
CA LYS A 986 -14.05 9.57 -5.82
C LYS A 986 -15.19 8.65 -5.39
N GLN A 987 -15.38 8.49 -4.09
CA GLN A 987 -16.27 7.47 -3.55
C GLN A 987 -17.25 8.09 -2.54
N ALA A 988 -18.54 7.83 -2.73
CA ALA A 988 -19.57 8.12 -1.75
C ALA A 988 -19.97 6.83 -1.04
N VAL A 989 -19.64 6.72 0.24
CA VAL A 989 -19.75 5.50 1.02
C VAL A 989 -20.85 5.64 2.06
N PHE A 990 -21.70 4.61 2.21
CA PHE A 990 -22.71 4.47 3.26
C PHE A 990 -22.45 3.16 4.02
N GLY A 991 -22.33 3.24 5.33
CA GLY A 991 -21.97 2.06 6.11
C GLY A 991 -22.68 1.97 7.45
N ILE A 992 -22.62 0.75 8.01
CA ILE A 992 -23.17 0.40 9.30
C ILE A 992 -22.20 -0.50 10.07
N ASN A 993 -22.02 -0.20 11.35
CA ASN A 993 -21.32 -1.04 12.30
C ASN A 993 -22.30 -1.47 13.39
N VAL A 994 -22.36 -2.77 13.69
CA VAL A 994 -23.25 -3.36 14.72
C VAL A 994 -22.44 -4.27 15.62
N ASP A 995 -22.52 -4.06 16.93
CA ASP A 995 -21.93 -4.93 17.96
C ASP A 995 -23.05 -5.55 18.81
N PHE A 996 -22.99 -6.86 19.03
CA PHE A 996 -23.91 -7.64 19.85
C PHE A 996 -23.28 -8.14 21.14
#